data_3f54955376a0228720987a7486bf7709
#
_entry.id   3f54955376a0228720987a7486bf7709
#
_cell.length_a   1.000
_cell.length_b   1.000
_cell.length_c   1.000
_cell.angle_alpha   90.00
_cell.angle_beta   90.00
_cell.angle_gamma   90.00
#
_symmetry.space_group_name_H-M   'P 1'
#
loop_
_entity.id
_entity.type
_entity.pdbx_description
1 polymer ?
#
loop_
_entity_poly.entity_id
_entity_poly.type
_entity_poly.pdbx_seq_one_letter_code
_entity_poly.pdbx_strand_id
1 'polypeptide(L)'
;MLVLSAGKLSAQTNNYPFKVATSRMLWHDKIDAQQQRIAEAGVLQSSDDELVNLIISSALMDRIDRIQESIELDTLLSAQEKVKYLVGVETMLKGFALTRGNPDYPNTIAPEMVKAFEEAMELDRKNESIEPVIVNNKYGVGKIIVDCFVSPVPNAGVAPSRLHLIKKYCELHPDEILPTLMSNPNVPFANELIVKAAHHDIRKLYNYAAGNNPLGARIRSHPDSLVRMVGSFSRSKNGQNYFPFLTLILEKKLTTEDIDKIKDNDFAIYQLMVKTRIDYYGRQLPPWRDTVLEMSALTERMVAKAKQYFIREINGLHHVADERVRYKRLQGLSPQELYYLIVLGEDELYTSSYLYVYKKIFQEMKVPRGDSLLLSVNGDHFRKFIKMAAGYNTLNNFLSTMDKENATMTMKAFVINLEETRGLEEAVDVADSYSSIMDKNPELAKYILEEVKWNKSRNIEKSNERGIVIYNLLRLLFESADSSNRIDLVSQLGIPSVYHQDFHSLTDSAGRVIQQVFFYGDEDQDGQISFENFMNMFRGNPNWKITSNEDFVTITSTRGKPVMIFANRPLLGPDDPDAKAQARLAEYLAKNNLKPTIMIHRGHSYHLPYTLNQLMPSAKIVVLGSCGGYNNLNDVLNICKDAHIISSKQIGTKAVNEPILNAINNHMLAGKDINWINLWSDLNNQFRNAAARERFEDYIPPHKNLGAIFIKAYKKAMNEEG
;
A
#
# COMPACT_ATOMS: atom_id res chain seq x y z
N MET A 1 48.62 -3.40 -5.07
CA MET A 1 48.62 -1.99 -4.64
C MET A 1 49.41 -1.21 -5.71
N LEU A 2 48.76 -0.82 -6.80
CA LEU A 2 49.37 0.05 -7.83
C LEU A 2 48.65 1.38 -7.71
N VAL A 3 49.35 2.34 -7.15
CA VAL A 3 48.92 3.73 -7.07
C VAL A 3 49.13 4.32 -8.46
N LEU A 4 48.06 4.45 -9.23
CA LEU A 4 48.04 5.27 -10.43
C LEU A 4 47.87 6.74 -9.98
N SER A 5 48.94 7.49 -10.03
CA SER A 5 48.94 8.94 -9.85
C SER A 5 48.02 9.58 -10.88
N ALA A 6 47.03 10.34 -10.41
CA ALA A 6 46.31 11.29 -11.23
C ALA A 6 47.30 12.37 -11.73
N GLY A 7 47.84 12.17 -12.89
CA GLY A 7 48.63 13.19 -13.57
C GLY A 7 47.69 14.37 -13.93
N LYS A 8 48.04 15.55 -13.36
CA LYS A 8 47.49 16.83 -13.85
C LYS A 8 47.81 16.92 -15.34
N LEU A 9 46.78 16.84 -16.20
CA LEU A 9 46.92 17.26 -17.58
C LEU A 9 47.16 18.79 -17.60
N SER A 10 48.40 19.15 -17.77
CA SER A 10 48.80 20.51 -18.16
C SER A 10 48.25 20.78 -19.54
N ALA A 11 47.87 22.02 -19.80
CA ALA A 11 47.49 22.51 -21.12
C ALA A 11 48.61 22.15 -22.12
N GLN A 12 48.40 21.06 -22.88
CA GLN A 12 49.23 20.72 -24.02
C GLN A 12 48.86 21.66 -25.16
N THR A 13 49.84 22.34 -25.69
CA THR A 13 49.79 22.94 -27.04
C THR A 13 49.41 21.80 -27.99
N ASN A 14 48.23 21.90 -28.60
CA ASN A 14 47.62 20.87 -29.42
C ASN A 14 48.46 20.49 -30.62
N ASN A 15 49.33 19.49 -30.45
CA ASN A 15 50.03 18.84 -31.58
C ASN A 15 49.17 17.66 -32.05
N TYR A 16 48.21 17.96 -32.96
CA TYR A 16 47.50 16.89 -33.65
C TYR A 16 48.49 16.08 -34.49
N PRO A 17 48.39 14.75 -34.58
CA PRO A 17 49.27 13.90 -35.35
C PRO A 17 49.13 14.13 -36.88
N PHE A 18 48.18 14.98 -37.28
CA PHE A 18 47.88 15.39 -38.63
C PHE A 18 47.83 16.90 -38.78
N LYS A 19 48.01 17.41 -40.00
CA LYS A 19 48.04 18.86 -40.28
C LYS A 19 46.63 19.46 -40.23
N VAL A 20 46.38 20.34 -39.28
CA VAL A 20 45.09 21.07 -39.12
C VAL A 20 45.28 22.53 -39.64
N ALA A 21 44.33 23.02 -40.42
CA ALA A 21 44.32 24.41 -40.81
C ALA A 21 43.91 25.32 -39.61
N THR A 22 44.57 26.44 -39.43
CA THR A 22 44.33 27.38 -38.32
C THR A 22 42.84 27.73 -38.10
N SER A 23 42.09 27.85 -39.20
CA SER A 23 40.68 28.17 -39.15
C SER A 23 39.77 27.06 -38.58
N ARG A 24 40.26 25.83 -38.52
CA ARG A 24 39.54 24.68 -37.96
C ARG A 24 40.05 24.25 -36.59
N MET A 25 41.19 24.73 -36.15
CA MET A 25 41.78 24.42 -34.83
C MET A 25 40.79 24.64 -33.68
N LEU A 26 40.05 25.76 -33.72
CA LEU A 26 39.00 26.05 -32.72
C LEU A 26 37.98 24.94 -32.56
N TRP A 27 37.64 24.19 -33.62
CA TRP A 27 36.63 23.13 -33.53
C TRP A 27 37.23 21.87 -32.92
N HIS A 28 38.49 21.55 -33.21
CA HIS A 28 39.20 20.48 -32.54
C HIS A 28 39.32 20.76 -31.05
N ASP A 29 39.74 21.97 -30.67
CA ASP A 29 39.83 22.37 -29.24
C ASP A 29 38.48 22.26 -28.51
N LYS A 30 37.37 22.57 -29.19
CA LYS A 30 36.02 22.41 -28.63
C LYS A 30 35.63 20.94 -28.47
N ILE A 31 35.99 20.08 -29.43
CA ILE A 31 35.75 18.64 -29.34
C ILE A 31 36.52 18.07 -28.15
N ASP A 32 37.80 18.37 -28.03
CA ASP A 32 38.66 17.95 -26.94
C ASP A 32 38.11 18.39 -25.55
N ALA A 33 37.58 19.62 -25.49
CA ALA A 33 36.93 20.15 -24.30
C ALA A 33 35.64 19.36 -23.92
N GLN A 34 34.87 18.88 -24.93
CA GLN A 34 33.71 17.99 -24.63
C GLN A 34 34.17 16.59 -24.21
N GLN A 35 35.21 16.03 -24.85
CA GLN A 35 35.79 14.75 -24.44
C GLN A 35 36.29 14.83 -22.99
N GLN A 36 37.00 15.88 -22.61
CA GLN A 36 37.45 16.14 -21.26
C GLN A 36 36.28 16.25 -20.29
N ARG A 37 35.23 16.98 -20.61
CA ARG A 37 34.01 17.11 -19.81
C ARG A 37 33.35 15.75 -19.57
N ILE A 38 33.27 14.89 -20.59
CA ILE A 38 32.73 13.53 -20.46
C ILE A 38 33.61 12.67 -19.56
N ALA A 39 34.92 12.76 -19.71
CA ALA A 39 35.90 12.03 -18.89
C ALA A 39 35.89 12.47 -17.42
N GLU A 40 35.84 13.79 -17.15
CA GLU A 40 35.74 14.35 -15.78
C GLU A 40 34.47 13.92 -15.05
N ALA A 41 33.37 13.71 -15.78
CA ALA A 41 32.13 13.17 -15.21
C ALA A 41 32.21 11.67 -14.87
N GLY A 42 33.34 11.02 -15.08
CA GLY A 42 33.65 9.63 -14.73
C GLY A 42 33.45 8.65 -15.88
N VAL A 43 33.92 7.41 -15.66
CA VAL A 43 33.81 6.30 -16.62
C VAL A 43 32.34 6.02 -16.99
N LEU A 44 32.08 5.74 -18.25
CA LEU A 44 30.73 5.36 -18.71
C LEU A 44 30.34 4.00 -18.13
N GLN A 45 29.32 3.99 -17.28
CA GLN A 45 28.78 2.75 -16.72
C GLN A 45 27.86 2.08 -17.75
N SER A 46 28.43 1.20 -18.56
CA SER A 46 27.74 0.46 -19.61
C SER A 46 27.58 -1.03 -19.27
N SER A 47 28.28 -1.53 -18.24
CA SER A 47 28.20 -2.88 -17.72
C SER A 47 28.48 -2.89 -16.22
N ASP A 48 28.30 -4.05 -15.57
CA ASP A 48 28.64 -4.27 -14.16
C ASP A 48 30.15 -4.44 -13.92
N ASP A 49 30.95 -4.57 -14.98
CA ASP A 49 32.42 -4.74 -14.92
C ASP A 49 33.12 -3.42 -15.15
N GLU A 50 33.88 -2.96 -14.14
CA GLU A 50 34.62 -1.69 -14.17
C GLU A 50 35.69 -1.66 -15.27
N LEU A 51 36.35 -2.80 -15.55
CA LEU A 51 37.36 -2.89 -16.60
C LEU A 51 36.73 -2.75 -17.99
N VAL A 52 35.58 -3.40 -18.20
CA VAL A 52 34.80 -3.27 -19.44
C VAL A 52 34.36 -1.81 -19.64
N ASN A 53 33.88 -1.16 -18.60
CA ASN A 53 33.48 0.25 -18.63
C ASN A 53 34.67 1.17 -19.01
N LEU A 54 35.84 0.92 -18.44
CA LEU A 54 37.05 1.68 -18.77
C LEU A 54 37.46 1.47 -20.25
N ILE A 55 37.46 0.23 -20.74
CA ILE A 55 37.78 -0.10 -22.12
C ILE A 55 36.79 0.58 -23.09
N ILE A 56 35.47 0.52 -22.81
CA ILE A 56 34.47 1.16 -23.65
C ILE A 56 34.67 2.68 -23.67
N SER A 57 34.94 3.29 -22.52
CA SER A 57 35.15 4.75 -22.42
C SER A 57 36.40 5.18 -23.21
N SER A 58 37.51 4.45 -23.08
CA SER A 58 38.72 4.74 -23.83
C SER A 58 38.54 4.55 -25.34
N ALA A 59 37.94 3.43 -25.76
CA ALA A 59 37.66 3.13 -27.15
C ALA A 59 36.73 4.16 -27.82
N LEU A 60 35.78 4.72 -27.04
CA LEU A 60 34.92 5.81 -27.51
C LEU A 60 35.72 7.08 -27.83
N MET A 61 36.62 7.49 -26.92
CA MET A 61 37.47 8.67 -27.12
C MET A 61 38.40 8.50 -28.31
N ASP A 62 39.08 7.36 -28.40
CA ASP A 62 39.92 7.00 -29.54
C ASP A 62 39.14 6.99 -30.88
N ARG A 63 37.89 6.58 -30.87
CA ARG A 63 37.05 6.61 -32.08
C ARG A 63 36.71 8.01 -32.50
N ILE A 64 36.45 8.92 -31.58
CA ILE A 64 36.18 10.35 -31.85
C ILE A 64 37.40 11.00 -32.45
N ASP A 65 38.61 10.73 -31.93
CA ASP A 65 39.86 11.25 -32.44
C ASP A 65 40.11 10.79 -33.90
N ARG A 66 39.81 9.50 -34.20
CA ARG A 66 39.88 8.96 -35.56
C ARG A 66 38.86 9.62 -36.50
N ILE A 67 37.68 9.99 -36.05
CA ILE A 67 36.69 10.71 -36.83
C ILE A 67 37.24 12.10 -37.17
N GLN A 68 37.84 12.83 -36.22
CA GLN A 68 38.49 14.10 -36.42
C GLN A 68 39.62 13.96 -37.48
N GLU A 69 40.50 12.99 -37.34
CA GLU A 69 41.57 12.67 -38.29
C GLU A 69 41.01 12.38 -39.69
N SER A 70 40.00 11.54 -39.79
CA SER A 70 39.40 11.16 -41.07
C SER A 70 38.81 12.36 -41.81
N ILE A 71 38.15 13.29 -41.07
CA ILE A 71 37.61 14.53 -41.65
C ILE A 71 38.75 15.43 -42.17
N GLU A 72 39.85 15.58 -41.43
CA GLU A 72 40.97 16.43 -41.88
C GLU A 72 41.75 15.85 -43.06
N LEU A 73 41.97 14.54 -43.08
CA LEU A 73 42.71 13.85 -44.10
C LEU A 73 41.91 13.62 -45.40
N ASP A 74 40.61 13.72 -45.36
CA ASP A 74 39.76 13.54 -46.54
C ASP A 74 39.95 14.69 -47.54
N THR A 75 40.53 14.35 -48.71
CA THR A 75 40.83 15.29 -49.79
C THR A 75 39.62 15.63 -50.64
N LEU A 76 38.52 14.88 -50.49
CA LEU A 76 37.26 15.12 -51.25
C LEU A 76 36.38 16.14 -50.56
N LEU A 77 36.57 16.37 -49.24
CA LEU A 77 35.80 17.34 -48.51
C LEU A 77 36.34 18.75 -48.69
N SER A 78 35.46 19.68 -49.01
CA SER A 78 35.75 21.11 -49.01
C SER A 78 36.04 21.63 -47.58
N ALA A 79 36.69 22.76 -47.45
CA ALA A 79 36.96 23.38 -46.15
C ALA A 79 35.69 23.68 -45.36
N GLN A 80 34.57 23.97 -46.01
CA GLN A 80 33.27 24.20 -45.37
C GLN A 80 32.63 22.89 -44.85
N GLU A 81 32.72 21.81 -45.62
CA GLU A 81 32.22 20.50 -45.21
C GLU A 81 33.02 19.94 -44.04
N LYS A 82 34.34 20.11 -44.00
CA LYS A 82 35.16 19.73 -42.83
C LYS A 82 34.69 20.48 -41.58
N VAL A 83 34.45 21.78 -41.65
CA VAL A 83 33.88 22.54 -40.54
C VAL A 83 32.51 22.04 -40.15
N LYS A 84 31.61 21.74 -41.11
CA LYS A 84 30.29 21.19 -40.86
C LYS A 84 30.36 19.92 -40.00
N TYR A 85 31.21 18.97 -40.39
CA TYR A 85 31.32 17.69 -39.68
C TYR A 85 32.01 17.81 -38.33
N LEU A 86 33.04 18.66 -38.17
CA LEU A 86 33.65 18.96 -36.88
C LEU A 86 32.63 19.61 -35.91
N VAL A 87 31.80 20.54 -36.39
CA VAL A 87 30.68 21.10 -35.63
C VAL A 87 29.69 20.03 -35.24
N GLY A 88 29.41 19.07 -36.14
CA GLY A 88 28.56 17.92 -35.86
C GLY A 88 29.11 17.03 -34.75
N VAL A 89 30.41 16.73 -34.75
CA VAL A 89 31.07 15.95 -33.68
C VAL A 89 30.97 16.68 -32.33
N GLU A 90 31.29 17.99 -32.31
CA GLU A 90 31.14 18.80 -31.08
C GLU A 90 29.71 18.79 -30.55
N THR A 91 28.72 18.97 -31.46
CA THR A 91 27.30 18.98 -31.13
C THR A 91 26.86 17.61 -30.56
N MET A 92 27.32 16.49 -31.13
CA MET A 92 27.07 15.15 -30.66
C MET A 92 27.54 14.95 -29.21
N LEU A 93 28.83 15.26 -28.96
CA LEU A 93 29.45 15.11 -27.65
C LEU A 93 28.80 16.02 -26.58
N LYS A 94 28.53 17.27 -26.96
CA LYS A 94 27.85 18.24 -26.10
C LYS A 94 26.44 17.79 -25.77
N GLY A 95 25.67 17.28 -26.77
CA GLY A 95 24.35 16.71 -26.57
C GLY A 95 24.38 15.56 -25.57
N PHE A 96 25.32 14.63 -25.76
CA PHE A 96 25.48 13.49 -24.85
C PHE A 96 25.89 13.95 -23.43
N ALA A 97 26.83 14.87 -23.30
CA ALA A 97 27.27 15.38 -22.00
C ALA A 97 26.12 16.07 -21.22
N LEU A 98 25.25 16.81 -21.91
CA LEU A 98 24.12 17.52 -21.30
C LEU A 98 22.95 16.62 -20.92
N THR A 99 22.80 15.47 -21.57
CA THR A 99 21.70 14.54 -21.32
C THR A 99 22.08 13.41 -20.35
N ARG A 100 23.31 13.36 -19.92
CA ARG A 100 23.83 12.32 -19.01
C ARG A 100 23.05 12.29 -17.70
N GLY A 101 22.65 11.09 -17.29
CA GLY A 101 21.78 10.87 -16.11
C GLY A 101 20.27 10.89 -16.39
N ASN A 102 19.87 11.28 -17.62
CA ASN A 102 18.49 11.14 -18.04
C ASN A 102 18.22 9.71 -18.53
N PRO A 103 17.16 9.02 -18.03
CA PRO A 103 16.85 7.64 -18.44
C PRO A 103 16.68 7.42 -19.94
N ASP A 104 16.26 8.42 -20.70
CA ASP A 104 16.12 8.36 -22.15
C ASP A 104 17.47 8.32 -22.89
N TYR A 105 18.55 8.65 -22.18
CA TYR A 105 19.91 8.72 -22.68
C TYR A 105 20.89 7.90 -21.80
N PRO A 106 20.66 6.60 -21.67
CA PRO A 106 21.55 5.77 -20.85
C PRO A 106 22.97 5.76 -21.43
N ASN A 107 23.97 5.62 -20.58
CA ASN A 107 25.37 5.62 -21.01
C ASN A 107 25.68 4.57 -22.10
N THR A 108 24.90 3.48 -22.15
CA THR A 108 25.02 2.42 -23.14
C THR A 108 24.78 2.87 -24.59
N ILE A 109 24.16 4.05 -24.81
CA ILE A 109 23.97 4.58 -26.17
C ILE A 109 25.24 5.19 -26.78
N ALA A 110 26.28 5.45 -25.99
CA ALA A 110 27.46 6.20 -26.47
C ALA A 110 28.15 5.54 -27.68
N PRO A 111 28.45 4.22 -27.69
CA PRO A 111 29.01 3.54 -28.86
C PRO A 111 28.06 3.58 -30.08
N GLU A 112 26.75 3.35 -29.84
CA GLU A 112 25.73 3.39 -30.89
C GLU A 112 25.61 4.80 -31.48
N MET A 113 25.74 5.83 -30.66
CA MET A 113 25.70 7.24 -31.06
C MET A 113 26.85 7.62 -32.01
N VAL A 114 28.09 7.24 -31.67
CA VAL A 114 29.25 7.53 -32.54
C VAL A 114 29.12 6.79 -33.84
N LYS A 115 28.73 5.52 -33.85
CA LYS A 115 28.47 4.77 -35.06
C LYS A 115 27.36 5.43 -35.93
N ALA A 116 26.26 5.85 -35.31
CA ALA A 116 25.17 6.51 -36.00
C ALA A 116 25.60 7.85 -36.61
N PHE A 117 26.52 8.59 -35.93
CA PHE A 117 27.08 9.80 -36.48
C PHE A 117 27.90 9.52 -37.75
N GLU A 118 28.76 8.52 -37.76
CA GLU A 118 29.54 8.15 -38.96
C GLU A 118 28.64 7.71 -40.12
N GLU A 119 27.64 6.89 -39.86
CA GLU A 119 26.65 6.47 -40.86
C GLU A 119 25.88 7.66 -41.43
N ALA A 120 25.43 8.58 -40.57
CA ALA A 120 24.72 9.81 -41.01
C ALA A 120 25.62 10.74 -41.78
N MET A 121 26.89 10.89 -41.39
CA MET A 121 27.88 11.69 -42.11
C MET A 121 28.12 11.14 -43.52
N GLU A 122 28.19 9.82 -43.67
CA GLU A 122 28.38 9.17 -44.97
C GLU A 122 27.17 9.36 -45.89
N LEU A 123 25.94 9.31 -45.39
CA LEU A 123 24.73 9.63 -46.15
C LEU A 123 24.70 11.12 -46.55
N ASP A 124 25.03 12.01 -45.62
CA ASP A 124 25.03 13.45 -45.87
C ASP A 124 26.08 13.86 -46.94
N ARG A 125 27.24 13.21 -46.96
CA ARG A 125 28.25 13.36 -48.02
C ARG A 125 27.75 12.98 -49.39
N LYS A 126 26.85 12.02 -49.47
CA LYS A 126 26.19 11.59 -50.71
C LYS A 126 24.98 12.42 -51.08
N ASN A 127 24.68 13.48 -50.29
CA ASN A 127 23.43 14.24 -50.35
C ASN A 127 22.17 13.38 -50.17
N GLU A 128 22.28 12.27 -49.42
CA GLU A 128 21.19 11.41 -49.08
C GLU A 128 20.57 11.78 -47.72
N SER A 129 19.34 11.32 -47.50
CA SER A 129 18.61 11.57 -46.24
C SER A 129 19.22 10.77 -45.08
N ILE A 130 19.47 11.42 -43.94
CA ILE A 130 19.89 10.78 -42.70
C ILE A 130 18.75 10.09 -41.95
N GLU A 131 17.50 10.24 -42.42
CA GLU A 131 16.30 9.69 -41.77
C GLU A 131 16.42 8.18 -41.43
N PRO A 132 16.94 7.30 -42.32
CA PRO A 132 17.08 5.86 -42.00
C PRO A 132 17.93 5.59 -40.76
N VAL A 133 19.00 6.40 -40.57
CA VAL A 133 19.84 6.26 -39.35
C VAL A 133 19.06 6.63 -38.11
N ILE A 134 18.28 7.70 -38.15
CA ILE A 134 17.49 8.17 -36.99
C ILE A 134 16.35 7.18 -36.65
N VAL A 135 15.69 6.63 -37.70
CA VAL A 135 14.58 5.69 -37.53
C VAL A 135 15.07 4.34 -36.92
N ASN A 136 16.24 3.85 -37.35
CA ASN A 136 16.77 2.57 -36.95
C ASN A 136 17.47 2.57 -35.58
N ASN A 137 17.76 3.73 -35.01
CA ASN A 137 18.41 3.86 -33.70
C ASN A 137 17.43 4.16 -32.58
N LYS A 138 17.86 3.98 -31.33
CA LYS A 138 17.09 4.34 -30.13
C LYS A 138 16.78 5.84 -30.10
N TYR A 139 15.73 6.25 -29.36
CA TYR A 139 15.30 7.66 -29.27
C TYR A 139 16.45 8.59 -28.90
N GLY A 140 17.20 8.28 -27.80
CA GLY A 140 18.31 9.13 -27.35
C GLY A 140 19.41 9.30 -28.38
N VAL A 141 19.79 8.25 -29.10
CA VAL A 141 20.74 8.33 -30.22
C VAL A 141 20.19 9.21 -31.34
N GLY A 142 18.99 8.88 -31.82
CA GLY A 142 18.36 9.66 -32.92
C GLY A 142 18.20 11.13 -32.58
N LYS A 143 17.84 11.46 -31.34
CA LYS A 143 17.65 12.83 -30.87
C LYS A 143 18.94 13.65 -30.88
N ILE A 144 20.06 13.05 -30.47
CA ILE A 144 21.37 13.70 -30.49
C ILE A 144 21.85 13.85 -31.95
N ILE A 145 21.76 12.78 -32.74
CA ILE A 145 22.31 12.79 -34.11
C ILE A 145 21.57 13.73 -35.04
N VAL A 146 20.23 13.86 -34.93
CA VAL A 146 19.48 14.78 -35.80
C VAL A 146 19.95 16.23 -35.66
N ASP A 147 20.35 16.63 -34.44
CA ASP A 147 20.80 17.99 -34.18
C ASP A 147 22.22 18.28 -34.72
N CYS A 148 23.01 17.24 -35.05
CA CYS A 148 24.35 17.38 -35.68
C CYS A 148 24.30 17.79 -37.15
N PHE A 149 23.17 17.64 -37.83
CA PHE A 149 23.02 17.87 -39.28
C PHE A 149 22.03 18.97 -39.62
N VAL A 150 21.84 19.94 -38.71
CA VAL A 150 20.93 21.10 -38.91
C VAL A 150 21.63 22.31 -39.52
N SER A 151 22.95 22.45 -39.42
CA SER A 151 23.69 23.67 -39.78
C SER A 151 24.90 23.33 -40.68
N PRO A 152 25.30 24.22 -41.63
CA PRO A 152 24.68 25.48 -42.02
C PRO A 152 23.43 25.33 -42.90
N VAL A 153 23.30 24.19 -43.60
CA VAL A 153 22.12 23.81 -44.36
C VAL A 153 21.62 22.47 -43.80
N PRO A 154 20.36 22.39 -43.37
CA PRO A 154 19.82 21.12 -42.82
C PRO A 154 19.84 20.02 -43.90
N ASN A 155 20.26 18.81 -43.48
CA ASN A 155 20.06 17.63 -44.31
C ASN A 155 18.56 17.38 -44.56
N ALA A 156 18.23 16.88 -45.76
CA ALA A 156 16.82 16.60 -46.13
C ALA A 156 16.09 15.67 -45.16
N GLY A 157 16.84 14.79 -44.46
CA GLY A 157 16.32 13.89 -43.45
C GLY A 157 15.98 14.50 -42.07
N VAL A 158 16.39 15.74 -41.80
CA VAL A 158 16.19 16.36 -40.45
C VAL A 158 14.71 16.55 -40.14
N ALA A 159 13.92 17.11 -41.04
CA ALA A 159 12.50 17.37 -40.80
C ALA A 159 11.67 16.09 -40.62
N PRO A 160 11.76 15.06 -41.48
CA PRO A 160 11.06 13.80 -41.27
C PRO A 160 11.57 13.06 -40.01
N SER A 161 12.88 13.09 -39.71
CA SER A 161 13.44 12.51 -38.48
C SER A 161 12.83 13.09 -37.23
N ARG A 162 12.60 14.40 -37.17
CA ARG A 162 11.95 15.06 -36.02
C ARG A 162 10.52 14.55 -35.80
N LEU A 163 9.78 14.26 -36.84
CA LEU A 163 8.46 13.62 -36.73
C LEU A 163 8.57 12.22 -36.15
N HIS A 164 9.51 11.40 -36.63
CA HIS A 164 9.74 10.06 -36.07
C HIS A 164 10.16 10.11 -34.62
N LEU A 165 10.99 11.07 -34.23
CA LEU A 165 11.39 11.25 -32.82
C LEU A 165 10.22 11.65 -31.92
N ILE A 166 9.29 12.51 -32.37
CA ILE A 166 8.04 12.80 -31.62
C ILE A 166 7.25 11.52 -31.41
N LYS A 167 7.11 10.66 -32.43
CA LYS A 167 6.40 9.38 -32.29
C LYS A 167 7.10 8.46 -31.30
N LYS A 168 8.42 8.27 -31.43
CA LYS A 168 9.22 7.44 -30.50
C LYS A 168 9.14 7.94 -29.05
N TYR A 169 9.20 9.26 -28.85
CA TYR A 169 9.05 9.85 -27.52
C TYR A 169 7.70 9.51 -26.90
N CYS A 170 6.62 9.68 -27.66
CA CYS A 170 5.27 9.31 -27.20
C CYS A 170 5.12 7.80 -26.93
N GLU A 171 5.85 6.95 -27.64
CA GLU A 171 5.84 5.50 -27.42
C GLU A 171 6.60 5.08 -26.15
N LEU A 172 7.68 5.81 -25.82
CA LEU A 172 8.43 5.63 -24.59
C LEU A 172 7.71 6.22 -23.37
N HIS A 173 6.99 7.32 -23.57
CA HIS A 173 6.32 8.08 -22.51
C HIS A 173 4.82 8.21 -22.79
N PRO A 174 4.02 7.15 -22.54
CA PRO A 174 2.58 7.19 -22.80
C PRO A 174 1.86 8.33 -22.06
N ASP A 175 2.34 8.71 -20.88
CA ASP A 175 1.82 9.85 -20.11
C ASP A 175 2.03 11.21 -20.83
N GLU A 176 3.04 11.31 -21.68
CA GLU A 176 3.40 12.54 -22.38
C GLU A 176 2.76 12.65 -23.78
N ILE A 177 1.95 11.66 -24.20
CA ILE A 177 1.29 11.69 -25.52
C ILE A 177 0.43 12.95 -25.68
N LEU A 178 -0.50 13.19 -24.76
CA LEU A 178 -1.44 14.31 -24.89
C LEU A 178 -0.77 15.68 -24.74
N PRO A 179 0.15 15.93 -23.80
CA PRO A 179 0.97 17.14 -23.77
C PRO A 179 1.76 17.37 -25.07
N THR A 180 2.38 16.33 -25.60
CA THR A 180 3.16 16.40 -26.86
C THR A 180 2.27 16.73 -28.04
N LEU A 181 1.08 16.10 -28.14
CA LEU A 181 0.10 16.40 -29.19
C LEU A 181 -0.52 17.79 -29.04
N MET A 182 -0.62 18.33 -27.82
CA MET A 182 -1.05 19.71 -27.61
C MET A 182 -0.10 20.70 -28.29
N SER A 183 1.20 20.45 -28.21
CA SER A 183 2.25 21.27 -28.85
C SER A 183 2.42 20.94 -30.34
N ASN A 184 1.98 19.75 -30.79
CA ASN A 184 2.15 19.25 -32.16
C ASN A 184 0.83 18.67 -32.72
N PRO A 185 -0.26 19.48 -32.85
CA PRO A 185 -1.60 18.93 -33.11
C PRO A 185 -1.76 18.36 -34.53
N ASN A 186 -0.89 18.72 -35.46
CA ASN A 186 -1.00 18.38 -36.87
C ASN A 186 -0.10 17.24 -37.35
N VAL A 187 0.54 16.50 -36.41
CA VAL A 187 1.38 15.36 -36.82
C VAL A 187 0.52 14.27 -37.47
N PRO A 188 1.01 13.59 -38.52
CA PRO A 188 0.20 12.62 -39.30
C PRO A 188 -0.30 11.45 -38.49
N PHE A 189 0.43 11.04 -37.47
CA PHE A 189 0.13 9.92 -36.58
C PHE A 189 -0.66 10.32 -35.31
N ALA A 190 -1.16 11.56 -35.20
CA ALA A 190 -1.86 12.04 -34.01
C ALA A 190 -3.08 11.15 -33.63
N ASN A 191 -3.83 10.65 -34.61
CA ASN A 191 -4.97 9.79 -34.33
C ASN A 191 -4.54 8.45 -33.71
N GLU A 192 -3.47 7.85 -34.20
CA GLU A 192 -2.91 6.62 -33.61
C GLU A 192 -2.51 6.85 -32.14
N LEU A 193 -1.81 7.97 -31.88
CA LEU A 193 -1.38 8.30 -30.52
C LEU A 193 -2.54 8.63 -29.58
N ILE A 194 -3.60 9.28 -30.07
CA ILE A 194 -4.80 9.54 -29.27
C ILE A 194 -5.45 8.22 -28.81
N VAL A 195 -5.51 7.21 -29.68
CA VAL A 195 -6.03 5.88 -29.28
C VAL A 195 -5.14 5.23 -28.22
N LYS A 196 -3.80 5.30 -28.38
CA LYS A 196 -2.86 4.81 -27.36
C LYS A 196 -3.06 5.53 -26.01
N ALA A 197 -3.21 6.85 -26.03
CA ALA A 197 -3.49 7.65 -24.83
C ALA A 197 -4.84 7.29 -24.19
N ALA A 198 -5.86 6.96 -25.00
CA ALA A 198 -7.16 6.52 -24.49
C ALA A 198 -7.06 5.20 -23.71
N HIS A 199 -6.27 4.26 -24.19
CA HIS A 199 -6.04 2.99 -23.49
C HIS A 199 -5.10 3.11 -22.30
N HIS A 200 -4.25 4.12 -22.29
CA HIS A 200 -3.30 4.36 -21.20
C HIS A 200 -3.96 5.09 -20.03
N ASP A 201 -4.63 6.22 -20.29
CA ASP A 201 -5.32 7.03 -19.27
C ASP A 201 -6.56 7.72 -19.88
N ILE A 202 -7.70 7.08 -19.68
CA ILE A 202 -8.99 7.58 -20.17
C ILE A 202 -9.39 8.89 -19.48
N ARG A 203 -9.07 9.07 -18.21
CA ARG A 203 -9.40 10.27 -17.43
C ARG A 203 -8.61 11.47 -17.93
N LYS A 204 -7.33 11.28 -18.24
CA LYS A 204 -6.49 12.30 -18.86
C LYS A 204 -7.02 12.69 -20.24
N LEU A 205 -7.38 11.70 -21.06
CA LEU A 205 -8.02 11.96 -22.38
C LEU A 205 -9.30 12.77 -22.24
N TYR A 206 -10.18 12.44 -21.28
CA TYR A 206 -11.41 13.21 -21.01
C TYR A 206 -11.12 14.67 -20.69
N ASN A 207 -10.11 14.95 -19.86
CA ASN A 207 -9.72 16.32 -19.51
C ASN A 207 -9.25 17.09 -20.74
N TYR A 208 -8.43 16.49 -21.61
CA TYR A 208 -8.00 17.11 -22.87
C TYR A 208 -9.15 17.29 -23.87
N ALA A 209 -10.08 16.33 -23.91
CA ALA A 209 -11.28 16.42 -24.74
C ALA A 209 -12.19 17.60 -24.37
N ALA A 210 -12.21 18.02 -23.10
CA ALA A 210 -12.97 19.18 -22.62
C ALA A 210 -12.40 20.51 -23.12
N GLY A 211 -11.12 20.56 -23.53
CA GLY A 211 -10.44 21.77 -23.97
C GLY A 211 -11.03 22.36 -25.25
N ASN A 212 -11.09 23.72 -25.33
CA ASN A 212 -11.46 24.45 -26.51
C ASN A 212 -10.22 24.77 -27.38
N ASN A 213 -9.53 23.73 -27.84
CA ASN A 213 -8.31 23.80 -28.64
C ASN A 213 -8.33 22.75 -29.76
N PRO A 214 -7.40 22.77 -30.73
CA PRO A 214 -7.37 21.81 -31.83
C PRO A 214 -7.31 20.35 -31.41
N LEU A 215 -6.56 20.01 -30.36
CA LEU A 215 -6.46 18.64 -29.85
C LEU A 215 -7.81 18.17 -29.27
N GLY A 216 -8.46 19.00 -28.44
CA GLY A 216 -9.76 18.69 -27.88
C GLY A 216 -10.83 18.47 -28.95
N ALA A 217 -10.82 19.33 -30.00
CA ALA A 217 -11.72 19.17 -31.17
C ALA A 217 -11.45 17.84 -31.89
N ARG A 218 -10.17 17.50 -32.10
CA ARG A 218 -9.75 16.25 -32.76
C ARG A 218 -10.17 15.01 -31.97
N ILE A 219 -10.02 15.02 -30.64
CA ILE A 219 -10.47 13.91 -29.75
C ILE A 219 -11.99 13.73 -29.88
N ARG A 220 -12.77 14.79 -29.83
CA ARG A 220 -14.24 14.72 -29.92
C ARG A 220 -14.77 14.25 -31.29
N SER A 221 -14.04 14.52 -32.37
CA SER A 221 -14.42 14.06 -33.71
C SER A 221 -13.69 12.79 -34.17
N HIS A 222 -12.99 12.12 -33.25
CA HIS A 222 -12.16 10.96 -33.58
C HIS A 222 -12.99 9.79 -34.10
N PRO A 223 -12.52 9.02 -35.12
CA PRO A 223 -13.26 7.88 -35.67
C PRO A 223 -13.36 6.69 -34.71
N ASP A 224 -12.38 6.51 -33.82
CA ASP A 224 -12.39 5.44 -32.84
C ASP A 224 -13.57 5.57 -31.87
N SER A 225 -14.22 4.45 -31.56
CA SER A 225 -15.46 4.42 -30.75
C SER A 225 -15.24 4.83 -29.30
N LEU A 226 -14.14 4.36 -28.68
CA LEU A 226 -13.80 4.69 -27.28
C LEU A 226 -13.46 6.18 -27.17
N VAL A 227 -12.57 6.66 -28.03
CA VAL A 227 -12.14 8.07 -28.02
C VAL A 227 -13.33 9.02 -28.24
N ARG A 228 -14.18 8.72 -29.22
CA ARG A 228 -15.38 9.52 -29.52
C ARG A 228 -16.38 9.52 -28.36
N MET A 229 -16.59 8.37 -27.73
CA MET A 229 -17.46 8.24 -26.56
C MET A 229 -16.96 9.11 -25.40
N VAL A 230 -15.69 9.00 -25.03
CA VAL A 230 -15.07 9.83 -23.98
C VAL A 230 -15.11 11.31 -24.37
N GLY A 231 -14.87 11.63 -25.65
CA GLY A 231 -15.03 12.97 -26.19
C GLY A 231 -16.43 13.54 -26.04
N SER A 232 -17.47 12.72 -26.23
CA SER A 232 -18.86 13.14 -26.00
C SER A 232 -19.16 13.39 -24.52
N PHE A 233 -18.62 12.56 -23.64
CA PHE A 233 -18.79 12.71 -22.18
C PHE A 233 -18.17 14.03 -21.68
N SER A 234 -17.08 14.48 -22.27
CA SER A 234 -16.42 15.75 -21.88
C SER A 234 -17.28 16.99 -22.07
N ARG A 235 -18.39 16.90 -22.81
CA ARG A 235 -19.39 17.95 -23.01
C ARG A 235 -20.63 17.80 -22.14
N SER A 236 -20.78 16.67 -21.45
CA SER A 236 -21.88 16.43 -20.53
C SER A 236 -21.53 16.93 -19.13
N LYS A 237 -22.47 17.58 -18.44
CA LYS A 237 -22.36 17.91 -17.02
C LYS A 237 -22.18 16.64 -16.14
N ASN A 238 -22.65 15.50 -16.63
CA ASN A 238 -22.64 14.21 -15.95
C ASN A 238 -21.51 13.29 -16.43
N GLY A 239 -20.61 13.75 -17.29
CA GLY A 239 -19.63 12.93 -17.99
C GLY A 239 -18.84 11.97 -17.10
N GLN A 240 -18.40 12.45 -15.93
CA GLN A 240 -17.67 11.62 -14.98
C GLN A 240 -18.52 10.50 -14.34
N ASN A 241 -19.84 10.64 -14.36
CA ASN A 241 -20.75 9.60 -13.82
C ASN A 241 -20.75 8.32 -14.66
N TYR A 242 -20.30 8.40 -15.90
CA TYR A 242 -20.31 7.28 -16.84
C TYR A 242 -19.06 6.41 -16.77
N PHE A 243 -17.97 6.92 -16.18
CA PHE A 243 -16.69 6.19 -16.11
C PHE A 243 -16.77 4.78 -15.51
N PRO A 244 -17.48 4.54 -14.40
CA PRO A 244 -17.66 3.20 -13.86
C PRO A 244 -18.23 2.17 -14.82
N PHE A 245 -18.91 2.63 -15.89
CA PHE A 245 -19.72 1.81 -16.79
C PHE A 245 -19.22 1.81 -18.23
N LEU A 246 -18.00 2.30 -18.48
CA LEU A 246 -17.48 2.51 -19.84
C LEU A 246 -17.56 1.28 -20.73
N THR A 247 -17.14 0.10 -20.22
CA THR A 247 -17.19 -1.14 -21.00
C THR A 247 -18.64 -1.50 -21.38
N LEU A 248 -19.59 -1.38 -20.44
CA LEU A 248 -20.99 -1.68 -20.72
C LEU A 248 -21.62 -0.69 -21.73
N ILE A 249 -21.22 0.58 -21.67
CA ILE A 249 -21.70 1.59 -22.62
C ILE A 249 -21.10 1.32 -24.00
N LEU A 250 -19.81 1.04 -24.09
CA LEU A 250 -19.13 0.71 -25.33
C LEU A 250 -19.75 -0.53 -26.01
N GLU A 251 -20.12 -1.53 -25.22
CA GLU A 251 -20.80 -2.75 -25.65
C GLU A 251 -22.31 -2.56 -25.90
N LYS A 252 -22.85 -1.36 -25.68
CA LYS A 252 -24.29 -1.03 -25.82
C LYS A 252 -25.20 -1.86 -24.89
N LYS A 253 -24.67 -2.36 -23.77
CA LYS A 253 -25.43 -3.06 -22.72
C LYS A 253 -26.06 -2.11 -21.71
N LEU A 254 -25.57 -0.88 -21.65
CA LEU A 254 -26.05 0.20 -20.80
C LEU A 254 -25.99 1.50 -21.59
N THR A 255 -26.97 2.40 -21.38
CA THR A 255 -26.95 3.73 -22.00
C THR A 255 -26.68 4.83 -20.97
N THR A 256 -26.21 5.99 -21.42
CA THR A 256 -26.04 7.17 -20.57
C THR A 256 -27.37 7.62 -19.96
N GLU A 257 -28.48 7.50 -20.72
CA GLU A 257 -29.85 7.81 -20.28
C GLU A 257 -30.30 6.90 -19.11
N ASP A 258 -29.91 5.63 -19.12
CA ASP A 258 -30.26 4.71 -18.02
C ASP A 258 -29.52 5.09 -16.73
N ILE A 259 -28.25 5.50 -16.85
CA ILE A 259 -27.46 6.01 -15.72
C ILE A 259 -28.06 7.33 -15.22
N ASP A 260 -28.39 8.25 -16.11
CA ASP A 260 -28.95 9.57 -15.76
C ASP A 260 -30.29 9.48 -15.04
N LYS A 261 -31.12 8.46 -15.31
CA LYS A 261 -32.37 8.23 -14.58
C LYS A 261 -32.18 7.88 -13.11
N ILE A 262 -31.01 7.29 -12.76
CA ILE A 262 -30.76 6.76 -11.40
C ILE A 262 -29.59 7.44 -10.69
N LYS A 263 -28.82 8.31 -11.34
CA LYS A 263 -27.59 8.91 -10.80
C LYS A 263 -27.76 9.62 -9.46
N ASP A 264 -28.93 10.19 -9.21
CA ASP A 264 -29.27 10.93 -7.99
C ASP A 264 -29.98 10.03 -6.95
N ASN A 265 -30.18 8.75 -7.25
CA ASN A 265 -30.67 7.73 -6.33
C ASN A 265 -29.50 6.86 -5.85
N ASP A 266 -28.98 7.18 -4.68
CA ASP A 266 -27.79 6.49 -4.10
C ASP A 266 -27.98 4.98 -3.97
N PHE A 267 -29.19 4.53 -3.68
CA PHE A 267 -29.52 3.11 -3.57
C PHE A 267 -29.45 2.41 -4.95
N ALA A 268 -30.16 2.94 -5.94
CA ALA A 268 -30.21 2.35 -7.28
C ALA A 268 -28.84 2.38 -7.98
N ILE A 269 -28.09 3.46 -7.83
CA ILE A 269 -26.75 3.56 -8.43
C ILE A 269 -25.79 2.58 -7.77
N TYR A 270 -25.87 2.36 -6.45
CA TYR A 270 -25.06 1.37 -5.75
C TYR A 270 -25.36 -0.05 -6.26
N GLN A 271 -26.64 -0.40 -6.42
CA GLN A 271 -27.05 -1.68 -6.99
C GLN A 271 -26.50 -1.91 -8.40
N LEU A 272 -26.59 -0.88 -9.27
CA LEU A 272 -26.01 -0.95 -10.61
C LEU A 272 -24.49 -1.15 -10.57
N MET A 273 -23.79 -0.44 -9.68
CA MET A 273 -22.34 -0.59 -9.52
C MET A 273 -21.93 -1.98 -9.04
N VAL A 274 -22.65 -2.55 -8.06
CA VAL A 274 -22.37 -3.93 -7.58
C VAL A 274 -22.58 -4.94 -8.72
N LYS A 275 -23.69 -4.84 -9.45
CA LYS A 275 -23.95 -5.70 -10.62
C LYS A 275 -22.83 -5.57 -11.67
N THR A 276 -22.40 -4.35 -11.95
CA THR A 276 -21.29 -4.09 -12.89
C THR A 276 -19.97 -4.67 -12.38
N ARG A 277 -19.70 -4.53 -11.09
CA ARG A 277 -18.48 -5.07 -10.47
C ARG A 277 -18.40 -6.60 -10.61
N ILE A 278 -19.48 -7.29 -10.34
CA ILE A 278 -19.56 -8.75 -10.47
C ILE A 278 -19.34 -9.19 -11.92
N ASP A 279 -19.96 -8.50 -12.89
CA ASP A 279 -19.76 -8.76 -14.32
C ASP A 279 -18.29 -8.52 -14.73
N TYR A 280 -17.74 -7.37 -14.40
CA TYR A 280 -16.36 -7.00 -14.76
C TYR A 280 -15.32 -7.95 -14.15
N TYR A 281 -15.47 -8.26 -12.87
CA TYR A 281 -14.56 -9.17 -12.20
C TYR A 281 -14.62 -10.58 -12.78
N GLY A 282 -15.84 -11.09 -13.04
CA GLY A 282 -16.04 -12.39 -13.67
C GLY A 282 -15.38 -12.51 -15.05
N ARG A 283 -15.39 -11.43 -15.84
CA ARG A 283 -14.75 -11.40 -17.17
C ARG A 283 -13.20 -11.43 -17.08
N GLN A 284 -12.64 -10.90 -16.03
CA GLN A 284 -11.17 -10.91 -15.84
C GLN A 284 -10.64 -12.29 -15.42
N LEU A 285 -11.51 -13.18 -14.96
CA LEU A 285 -11.12 -14.52 -14.54
C LEU A 285 -10.89 -15.45 -15.74
N PRO A 286 -10.02 -16.50 -15.58
CA PRO A 286 -9.93 -17.55 -16.58
C PRO A 286 -11.28 -18.23 -16.84
N PRO A 287 -11.57 -18.66 -18.06
CA PRO A 287 -10.70 -18.64 -19.24
C PRO A 287 -10.72 -17.30 -20.01
N TRP A 288 -11.65 -16.39 -19.69
CA TRP A 288 -11.92 -15.20 -20.50
C TRP A 288 -10.78 -14.20 -20.49
N ARG A 289 -10.26 -13.81 -19.29
CA ARG A 289 -9.18 -12.81 -19.10
C ARG A 289 -9.42 -11.54 -19.91
N ASP A 290 -10.68 -11.11 -19.95
CA ASP A 290 -11.11 -9.95 -20.71
C ASP A 290 -10.62 -8.65 -20.08
N THR A 291 -10.36 -7.64 -20.89
CA THR A 291 -9.95 -6.31 -20.42
C THR A 291 -11.18 -5.43 -20.25
N VAL A 292 -11.45 -5.00 -19.02
CA VAL A 292 -12.50 -4.04 -18.70
C VAL A 292 -11.89 -2.67 -18.44
N LEU A 293 -12.60 -1.62 -18.87
CA LEU A 293 -12.16 -0.23 -18.73
C LEU A 293 -12.60 0.33 -17.38
N GLU A 294 -11.74 1.14 -16.75
CA GLU A 294 -12.04 1.95 -15.57
C GLU A 294 -12.59 1.16 -14.36
N MET A 295 -12.07 -0.04 -14.11
CA MET A 295 -12.37 -0.81 -12.91
C MET A 295 -12.05 -0.02 -11.62
N SER A 296 -11.01 0.83 -11.64
CA SER A 296 -10.64 1.72 -10.54
C SER A 296 -11.73 2.75 -10.26
N ALA A 297 -12.27 3.41 -11.29
CA ALA A 297 -13.37 4.37 -11.15
C ALA A 297 -14.63 3.72 -10.55
N LEU A 298 -14.95 2.49 -10.98
CA LEU A 298 -16.04 1.72 -10.41
C LEU A 298 -15.81 1.45 -8.92
N THR A 299 -14.61 0.95 -8.57
CA THR A 299 -14.26 0.62 -7.17
C THR A 299 -14.30 1.85 -6.27
N GLU A 300 -13.63 2.95 -6.68
CA GLU A 300 -13.62 4.21 -5.94
C GLU A 300 -15.04 4.72 -5.64
N ARG A 301 -15.90 4.64 -6.64
CA ARG A 301 -17.27 5.12 -6.51
C ARG A 301 -18.14 4.20 -5.67
N MET A 302 -17.95 2.88 -5.77
CA MET A 302 -18.60 1.90 -4.90
C MET A 302 -18.22 2.13 -3.44
N VAL A 303 -16.92 2.29 -3.15
CA VAL A 303 -16.42 2.59 -1.80
C VAL A 303 -17.04 3.88 -1.27
N ALA A 304 -17.03 4.95 -2.06
CA ALA A 304 -17.64 6.22 -1.64
C ALA A 304 -19.13 6.07 -1.31
N LYS A 305 -19.90 5.36 -2.14
CA LYS A 305 -21.33 5.15 -1.89
C LYS A 305 -21.59 4.22 -0.71
N ALA A 306 -20.84 3.13 -0.58
CA ALA A 306 -20.92 2.22 0.57
C ALA A 306 -20.69 2.98 1.88
N LYS A 307 -19.62 3.74 1.95
CA LYS A 307 -19.22 4.49 3.15
C LYS A 307 -20.15 5.66 3.43
N GLN A 308 -20.39 6.55 2.46
CA GLN A 308 -21.11 7.80 2.71
C GLN A 308 -22.61 7.62 2.86
N TYR A 309 -23.22 6.72 2.08
CA TYR A 309 -24.69 6.57 2.08
C TYR A 309 -25.16 5.50 3.07
N PHE A 310 -24.47 4.35 3.17
CA PHE A 310 -24.92 3.24 4.01
C PHE A 310 -24.20 3.20 5.35
N ILE A 311 -22.87 3.08 5.36
CA ILE A 311 -22.09 2.78 6.58
C ILE A 311 -22.13 3.95 7.56
N ARG A 312 -21.94 5.17 7.09
CA ARG A 312 -22.02 6.36 7.96
C ARG A 312 -23.37 6.48 8.65
N GLU A 313 -24.46 6.19 7.96
CA GLU A 313 -25.80 6.24 8.54
C GLU A 313 -25.98 5.16 9.61
N ILE A 314 -25.71 3.89 9.31
CA ILE A 314 -25.92 2.79 10.27
C ILE A 314 -24.96 2.89 11.47
N ASN A 315 -23.78 3.47 11.28
CA ASN A 315 -22.86 3.76 12.38
C ASN A 315 -23.34 4.98 13.20
N GLY A 316 -23.77 6.06 12.54
CA GLY A 316 -24.31 7.24 13.22
C GLY A 316 -25.53 6.94 14.10
N LEU A 317 -26.30 5.92 13.71
CA LEU A 317 -27.45 5.45 14.50
C LEU A 317 -27.11 4.32 15.47
N HIS A 318 -25.83 4.13 15.85
CA HIS A 318 -25.42 3.02 16.72
C HIS A 318 -26.08 3.03 18.11
N HIS A 319 -26.49 4.20 18.60
CA HIS A 319 -27.20 4.36 19.85
C HIS A 319 -28.72 4.05 19.76
N VAL A 320 -29.26 3.88 18.56
CA VAL A 320 -30.66 3.57 18.34
C VAL A 320 -30.90 2.06 18.51
N ALA A 321 -31.66 1.70 19.55
CA ALA A 321 -31.93 0.28 19.87
C ALA A 321 -32.89 -0.39 18.88
N ASP A 322 -33.78 0.36 18.21
CA ASP A 322 -34.70 -0.22 17.20
C ASP A 322 -33.94 -0.49 15.89
N GLU A 323 -33.63 -1.76 15.64
CA GLU A 323 -32.92 -2.22 14.43
C GLU A 323 -33.66 -1.82 13.14
N ARG A 324 -34.97 -1.71 13.15
CA ARG A 324 -35.78 -1.30 11.97
C ARG A 324 -35.49 0.16 11.60
N VAL A 325 -35.21 1.00 12.57
CA VAL A 325 -34.84 2.41 12.35
C VAL A 325 -33.37 2.49 11.94
N ARG A 326 -32.48 1.91 12.74
CA ARG A 326 -31.01 1.96 12.52
C ARG A 326 -30.61 1.44 11.15
N TYR A 327 -31.17 0.29 10.73
CA TYR A 327 -30.79 -0.40 9.50
C TYR A 327 -31.80 -0.22 8.36
N LYS A 328 -32.62 0.81 8.42
CA LYS A 328 -33.65 1.09 7.41
C LYS A 328 -33.05 1.18 5.99
N ARG A 329 -31.89 1.81 5.83
CA ARG A 329 -31.23 1.97 4.52
C ARG A 329 -30.73 0.66 3.91
N LEU A 330 -30.60 -0.41 4.68
CA LEU A 330 -30.19 -1.71 4.19
C LEU A 330 -31.37 -2.57 3.67
N GLN A 331 -32.59 -2.08 3.80
CA GLN A 331 -33.77 -2.82 3.32
C GLN A 331 -33.77 -2.88 1.80
N GLY A 332 -33.99 -4.08 1.25
CA GLY A 332 -34.01 -4.31 -0.19
C GLY A 332 -32.65 -4.50 -0.85
N LEU A 333 -31.53 -4.46 -0.09
CA LEU A 333 -30.23 -4.87 -0.59
C LEU A 333 -30.14 -6.40 -0.69
N SER A 334 -29.61 -6.88 -1.80
CA SER A 334 -29.32 -8.30 -2.04
C SER A 334 -28.13 -8.79 -1.19
N PRO A 335 -27.96 -10.12 -1.01
CA PRO A 335 -26.79 -10.68 -0.34
C PRO A 335 -25.44 -10.19 -0.92
N GLN A 336 -25.35 -10.05 -2.24
CA GLN A 336 -24.16 -9.54 -2.91
C GLN A 336 -23.88 -8.07 -2.57
N GLU A 337 -24.91 -7.24 -2.57
CA GLU A 337 -24.79 -5.82 -2.21
C GLU A 337 -24.38 -5.65 -0.74
N LEU A 338 -24.92 -6.47 0.17
CA LEU A 338 -24.54 -6.53 1.58
C LEU A 338 -23.10 -7.05 1.76
N TYR A 339 -22.69 -8.06 0.96
CA TYR A 339 -21.31 -8.54 0.94
C TYR A 339 -20.33 -7.41 0.60
N TYR A 340 -20.60 -6.65 -0.48
CA TYR A 340 -19.76 -5.53 -0.84
C TYR A 340 -19.77 -4.40 0.20
N LEU A 341 -20.83 -4.19 0.96
CA LEU A 341 -20.81 -3.27 2.11
C LEU A 341 -19.79 -3.70 3.16
N ILE A 342 -19.72 -5.00 3.47
CA ILE A 342 -18.71 -5.53 4.40
C ILE A 342 -17.30 -5.27 3.87
N VAL A 343 -16.97 -5.78 2.70
CA VAL A 343 -15.59 -5.76 2.20
C VAL A 343 -15.09 -4.37 1.79
N LEU A 344 -15.97 -3.45 1.44
CA LEU A 344 -15.62 -2.07 1.11
C LEU A 344 -15.61 -1.13 2.32
N GLY A 345 -16.26 -1.52 3.42
CA GLY A 345 -16.36 -0.73 4.63
C GLY A 345 -15.47 -1.20 5.77
N GLU A 346 -14.50 -2.08 5.50
CA GLU A 346 -13.64 -2.73 6.49
C GLU A 346 -13.15 -1.81 7.61
N ASP A 347 -12.61 -0.68 7.24
CA ASP A 347 -11.98 0.31 8.13
C ASP A 347 -12.96 1.22 8.88
N GLU A 348 -14.21 1.32 8.40
CA GLU A 348 -15.22 2.22 8.99
C GLU A 348 -16.38 1.47 9.64
N LEU A 349 -16.52 0.17 9.40
CA LEU A 349 -17.69 -0.58 9.85
C LEU A 349 -17.60 -0.89 11.36
N TYR A 350 -18.56 -0.38 12.14
CA TYR A 350 -18.64 -0.70 13.56
C TYR A 350 -18.99 -2.19 13.76
N THR A 351 -18.48 -2.78 14.83
CA THR A 351 -18.73 -4.19 15.16
C THR A 351 -20.21 -4.56 15.13
N SER A 352 -21.08 -3.76 15.74
CA SER A 352 -22.53 -4.01 15.73
C SER A 352 -23.14 -3.89 14.33
N SER A 353 -22.64 -2.98 13.50
CA SER A 353 -23.06 -2.83 12.11
C SER A 353 -22.61 -4.03 11.28
N TYR A 354 -21.36 -4.48 11.43
CA TYR A 354 -20.86 -5.69 10.78
C TYR A 354 -21.71 -6.92 11.12
N LEU A 355 -21.93 -7.18 12.41
CA LEU A 355 -22.70 -8.34 12.86
C LEU A 355 -24.12 -8.36 12.31
N TYR A 356 -24.77 -7.19 12.24
CA TYR A 356 -26.10 -7.08 11.64
C TYR A 356 -26.06 -7.35 10.12
N VAL A 357 -25.15 -6.72 9.39
CA VAL A 357 -25.01 -6.91 7.91
C VAL A 357 -24.68 -8.36 7.60
N TYR A 358 -23.74 -8.97 8.33
CA TYR A 358 -23.39 -10.37 8.20
C TYR A 358 -24.59 -11.30 8.38
N LYS A 359 -25.35 -11.13 9.46
CA LYS A 359 -26.58 -11.91 9.72
C LYS A 359 -27.60 -11.71 8.60
N LYS A 360 -27.80 -10.47 8.15
CA LYS A 360 -28.76 -10.13 7.11
C LYS A 360 -28.39 -10.77 5.76
N ILE A 361 -27.12 -10.91 5.40
CA ILE A 361 -26.69 -11.62 4.18
C ILE A 361 -27.35 -13.01 4.13
N PHE A 362 -27.18 -13.80 5.18
CA PHE A 362 -27.70 -15.18 5.22
C PHE A 362 -29.24 -15.23 5.34
N GLN A 363 -29.87 -14.23 5.93
CA GLN A 363 -31.32 -14.12 6.01
C GLN A 363 -31.96 -13.82 4.64
N GLU A 364 -31.27 -13.02 3.79
CA GLU A 364 -31.76 -12.68 2.46
C GLU A 364 -31.45 -13.75 1.39
N MET A 365 -30.60 -14.72 1.71
CA MET A 365 -30.27 -15.81 0.79
C MET A 365 -31.35 -16.89 0.79
N LYS A 366 -31.76 -17.35 -0.41
CA LYS A 366 -32.66 -18.50 -0.55
C LYS A 366 -32.06 -19.78 0.03
N VAL A 367 -30.77 -19.97 -0.17
CA VAL A 367 -29.97 -21.08 0.40
C VAL A 367 -28.82 -20.42 1.13
N PRO A 368 -28.81 -20.34 2.47
CA PRO A 368 -27.83 -19.62 3.27
C PRO A 368 -26.51 -20.39 3.37
N ARG A 369 -25.73 -20.41 2.30
CA ARG A 369 -24.44 -21.08 2.18
C ARG A 369 -23.34 -20.10 1.82
N GLY A 370 -22.22 -20.15 2.53
CA GLY A 370 -21.08 -19.28 2.31
C GLY A 370 -20.40 -19.48 0.95
N ASP A 371 -20.26 -20.72 0.48
CA ASP A 371 -19.74 -21.04 -0.85
C ASP A 371 -20.61 -20.46 -1.97
N SER A 372 -21.93 -20.57 -1.83
CA SER A 372 -22.89 -19.97 -2.79
C SER A 372 -22.79 -18.44 -2.79
N LEU A 373 -22.56 -17.81 -1.63
CA LEU A 373 -22.30 -16.38 -1.55
C LEU A 373 -21.03 -16.01 -2.31
N LEU A 374 -19.89 -16.67 -2.03
CA LEU A 374 -18.63 -16.40 -2.69
C LEU A 374 -18.69 -16.62 -4.20
N LEU A 375 -19.36 -17.69 -4.66
CA LEU A 375 -19.57 -17.95 -6.07
C LEU A 375 -20.43 -16.85 -6.73
N SER A 376 -21.44 -16.33 -6.03
CA SER A 376 -22.33 -15.29 -6.57
C SER A 376 -21.65 -13.94 -6.81
N VAL A 377 -20.47 -13.74 -6.22
CA VAL A 377 -19.59 -12.57 -6.42
C VAL A 377 -18.29 -12.95 -7.13
N ASN A 378 -18.21 -14.14 -7.76
CA ASN A 378 -17.04 -14.67 -8.45
C ASN A 378 -15.78 -14.76 -7.56
N GLY A 379 -15.91 -14.79 -6.23
CA GLY A 379 -14.81 -14.76 -5.28
C GLY A 379 -14.12 -13.40 -5.12
N ASP A 380 -14.68 -12.31 -5.67
CA ASP A 380 -14.11 -10.97 -5.53
C ASP A 380 -14.00 -10.58 -4.05
N HIS A 381 -12.84 -10.11 -3.63
CA HIS A 381 -12.52 -9.76 -2.24
C HIS A 381 -12.72 -10.89 -1.20
N PHE A 382 -12.74 -12.18 -1.60
CA PHE A 382 -13.00 -13.28 -0.64
C PHE A 382 -12.01 -13.30 0.52
N ARG A 383 -10.71 -13.03 0.28
CA ARG A 383 -9.69 -12.96 1.35
C ARG A 383 -10.05 -11.92 2.40
N LYS A 384 -10.47 -10.73 1.94
CA LYS A 384 -10.89 -9.64 2.81
C LYS A 384 -12.13 -10.02 3.62
N PHE A 385 -13.10 -10.70 3.02
CA PHE A 385 -14.27 -11.20 3.73
C PHE A 385 -13.90 -12.23 4.81
N ILE A 386 -13.01 -13.20 4.50
CA ILE A 386 -12.53 -14.20 5.47
C ILE A 386 -11.79 -13.53 6.63
N LYS A 387 -10.91 -12.58 6.35
CA LYS A 387 -10.24 -11.75 7.35
C LYS A 387 -11.24 -11.10 8.31
N MET A 388 -12.24 -10.40 7.77
CA MET A 388 -13.25 -9.73 8.57
C MET A 388 -14.08 -10.75 9.39
N ALA A 389 -14.44 -11.87 8.78
CA ALA A 389 -15.16 -12.94 9.48
C ALA A 389 -14.32 -13.50 10.66
N ALA A 390 -13.00 -13.62 10.51
CA ALA A 390 -12.09 -14.01 11.60
C ALA A 390 -11.95 -12.91 12.65
N GLY A 391 -11.74 -11.66 12.21
CA GLY A 391 -11.58 -10.50 13.09
C GLY A 391 -12.82 -10.21 13.95
N TYR A 392 -14.01 -10.52 13.43
CA TYR A 392 -15.29 -10.38 14.15
C TYR A 392 -15.82 -11.71 14.72
N ASN A 393 -14.98 -12.76 14.82
CA ASN A 393 -15.32 -14.07 15.38
C ASN A 393 -16.54 -14.76 14.73
N THR A 394 -16.81 -14.50 13.43
CA THR A 394 -17.90 -15.13 12.66
C THR A 394 -17.42 -16.18 11.67
N LEU A 395 -16.10 -16.38 11.52
CA LEU A 395 -15.52 -17.27 10.51
C LEU A 395 -16.00 -18.71 10.65
N ASN A 396 -16.01 -19.26 11.87
CA ASN A 396 -16.47 -20.62 12.07
C ASN A 396 -17.95 -20.77 11.71
N ASN A 397 -18.78 -19.79 12.06
CA ASN A 397 -20.18 -19.77 11.64
C ASN A 397 -20.29 -19.76 10.10
N PHE A 398 -19.49 -18.91 9.41
CA PHE A 398 -19.45 -18.85 7.96
C PHE A 398 -19.08 -20.19 7.33
N LEU A 399 -17.99 -20.81 7.78
CA LEU A 399 -17.50 -22.08 7.26
C LEU A 399 -18.47 -23.24 7.55
N SER A 400 -19.18 -23.21 8.67
CA SER A 400 -20.20 -24.23 9.02
C SER A 400 -21.44 -24.19 8.13
N THR A 401 -21.65 -23.14 7.35
CA THR A 401 -22.73 -23.07 6.35
C THR A 401 -22.39 -23.82 5.06
N MET A 402 -21.13 -24.24 4.86
CA MET A 402 -20.63 -24.98 3.71
C MET A 402 -20.52 -26.48 4.02
N ASP A 403 -20.44 -27.31 2.97
CA ASP A 403 -19.93 -28.65 3.18
C ASP A 403 -18.42 -28.65 3.49
N LYS A 404 -17.93 -29.77 4.02
CA LYS A 404 -16.55 -29.90 4.47
C LYS A 404 -15.53 -29.63 3.34
N GLU A 405 -15.83 -30.08 2.14
CA GLU A 405 -14.95 -29.93 0.98
C GLU A 405 -14.82 -28.46 0.58
N ASN A 406 -15.94 -27.75 0.43
CA ASN A 406 -15.95 -26.33 0.07
C ASN A 406 -15.33 -25.45 1.17
N ALA A 407 -15.57 -25.74 2.44
CA ALA A 407 -14.90 -25.04 3.55
C ALA A 407 -13.38 -25.23 3.49
N THR A 408 -12.93 -26.46 3.22
CA THR A 408 -11.51 -26.79 3.08
C THR A 408 -10.89 -26.07 1.87
N MET A 409 -11.54 -26.10 0.71
CA MET A 409 -11.07 -25.39 -0.49
C MET A 409 -10.98 -23.87 -0.28
N THR A 410 -11.96 -23.27 0.38
CA THR A 410 -11.98 -21.86 0.71
C THR A 410 -10.77 -21.47 1.57
N MET A 411 -10.48 -22.26 2.61
CA MET A 411 -9.35 -21.99 3.50
C MET A 411 -8.00 -22.29 2.84
N LYS A 412 -7.89 -23.29 1.97
CA LYS A 412 -6.70 -23.50 1.14
C LYS A 412 -6.41 -22.31 0.23
N ALA A 413 -7.44 -21.80 -0.47
CA ALA A 413 -7.31 -20.60 -1.30
C ALA A 413 -6.91 -19.35 -0.50
N PHE A 414 -7.27 -19.28 0.78
CA PHE A 414 -6.88 -18.20 1.67
C PHE A 414 -5.40 -18.26 2.07
N VAL A 415 -4.83 -19.46 2.17
CA VAL A 415 -3.46 -19.70 2.65
C VAL A 415 -2.40 -19.64 1.53
N ILE A 416 -2.79 -19.83 0.28
CA ILE A 416 -1.83 -19.93 -0.85
C ILE A 416 -1.27 -18.58 -1.27
N ASN A 417 -0.01 -18.54 -1.74
CA ASN A 417 0.66 -17.37 -2.35
C ASN A 417 0.84 -16.15 -1.42
N LEU A 418 0.98 -16.37 -0.12
CA LEU A 418 1.24 -15.29 0.86
C LEU A 418 2.58 -14.58 0.60
N GLU A 419 3.52 -15.25 -0.02
CA GLU A 419 4.83 -14.73 -0.39
C GLU A 419 4.79 -13.71 -1.54
N GLU A 420 3.72 -13.71 -2.33
CA GLU A 420 3.56 -12.82 -3.49
C GLU A 420 2.97 -11.45 -3.11
N THR A 421 2.47 -11.33 -1.89
CA THR A 421 1.88 -10.07 -1.39
C THR A 421 2.96 -9.07 -0.99
N ARG A 422 2.70 -7.76 -1.10
CA ARG A 422 3.69 -6.73 -0.77
C ARG A 422 3.96 -6.59 0.74
N GLY A 423 2.93 -6.80 1.56
CA GLY A 423 2.97 -6.68 3.02
C GLY A 423 2.94 -8.03 3.74
N LEU A 424 2.69 -7.99 5.04
CA LEU A 424 2.50 -9.14 5.90
C LEU A 424 1.03 -9.36 6.27
N GLU A 425 0.16 -8.46 5.88
CA GLU A 425 -1.22 -8.41 6.33
C GLU A 425 -1.95 -9.73 6.07
N GLU A 426 -1.80 -10.30 4.88
CA GLU A 426 -2.44 -11.58 4.55
C GLU A 426 -1.91 -12.76 5.39
N ALA A 427 -0.61 -12.79 5.69
CA ALA A 427 -0.03 -13.83 6.53
C ALA A 427 -0.46 -13.70 8.00
N VAL A 428 -0.57 -12.46 8.48
CA VAL A 428 -1.14 -12.14 9.81
C VAL A 428 -2.60 -12.57 9.88
N ASP A 429 -3.38 -12.27 8.86
CA ASP A 429 -4.80 -12.63 8.75
C ASP A 429 -4.99 -14.16 8.77
N VAL A 430 -4.09 -14.90 8.11
CA VAL A 430 -4.07 -16.37 8.13
C VAL A 430 -3.75 -16.89 9.54
N ALA A 431 -2.74 -16.31 10.22
CA ALA A 431 -2.41 -16.69 11.60
C ALA A 431 -3.59 -16.47 12.55
N ASP A 432 -4.23 -15.30 12.46
CA ASP A 432 -5.38 -14.93 13.29
C ASP A 432 -6.62 -15.80 13.02
N SER A 433 -6.86 -16.11 11.75
CA SER A 433 -7.97 -16.97 11.33
C SER A 433 -7.81 -18.39 11.87
N TYR A 434 -6.58 -18.92 11.89
CA TYR A 434 -6.29 -20.26 12.39
C TYR A 434 -6.64 -20.42 13.86
N SER A 435 -6.30 -19.45 14.70
CA SER A 435 -6.66 -19.44 16.12
C SER A 435 -8.17 -19.59 16.34
N SER A 436 -8.98 -18.91 15.52
CA SER A 436 -10.45 -18.99 15.59
C SER A 436 -11.01 -20.34 15.12
N ILE A 437 -10.32 -21.03 14.22
CA ILE A 437 -10.73 -22.33 13.66
C ILE A 437 -10.33 -23.48 14.57
N MET A 438 -9.12 -23.44 15.13
CA MET A 438 -8.55 -24.55 15.91
C MET A 438 -9.43 -24.96 17.09
N ASP A 439 -9.96 -23.99 17.83
CA ASP A 439 -10.79 -24.24 19.00
C ASP A 439 -12.17 -24.85 18.63
N LYS A 440 -12.69 -24.59 17.42
CA LYS A 440 -14.06 -24.94 17.01
C LYS A 440 -14.15 -26.01 15.92
N ASN A 441 -13.12 -26.12 15.07
CA ASN A 441 -13.05 -27.07 13.96
C ASN A 441 -11.62 -27.64 13.79
N PRO A 442 -11.16 -28.51 14.69
CA PRO A 442 -9.78 -29.03 14.67
C PRO A 442 -9.46 -29.85 13.43
N GLU A 443 -10.43 -30.47 12.78
CA GLU A 443 -10.18 -31.19 11.52
C GLU A 443 -9.81 -30.23 10.39
N LEU A 444 -10.56 -29.14 10.24
CA LEU A 444 -10.24 -28.10 9.24
C LEU A 444 -8.88 -27.44 9.55
N ALA A 445 -8.59 -27.19 10.83
CA ALA A 445 -7.29 -26.68 11.25
C ALA A 445 -6.14 -27.58 10.80
N LYS A 446 -6.29 -28.88 10.92
CA LYS A 446 -5.30 -29.87 10.43
C LYS A 446 -5.08 -29.77 8.93
N TYR A 447 -6.13 -29.64 8.14
CA TYR A 447 -6.00 -29.45 6.68
C TYR A 447 -5.27 -28.16 6.33
N ILE A 448 -5.56 -27.07 7.04
CA ILE A 448 -4.87 -25.78 6.85
C ILE A 448 -3.37 -25.91 7.18
N LEU A 449 -3.02 -26.60 8.25
CA LEU A 449 -1.63 -26.87 8.62
C LEU A 449 -0.89 -27.66 7.53
N GLU A 450 -1.52 -28.70 6.98
CA GLU A 450 -0.90 -29.45 5.87
C GLU A 450 -0.69 -28.58 4.63
N GLU A 451 -1.61 -27.67 4.33
CA GLU A 451 -1.45 -26.72 3.22
C GLU A 451 -0.30 -25.73 3.47
N VAL A 452 -0.13 -25.26 4.72
CA VAL A 452 1.02 -24.44 5.12
C VAL A 452 2.34 -25.19 4.92
N LYS A 453 2.40 -26.46 5.32
CA LYS A 453 3.58 -27.33 5.14
C LYS A 453 3.91 -27.54 3.65
N TRP A 454 2.88 -27.77 2.84
CA TRP A 454 3.04 -27.92 1.40
C TRP A 454 3.60 -26.63 0.75
N ASN A 455 3.02 -25.46 1.09
CA ASN A 455 3.51 -24.18 0.58
C ASN A 455 4.94 -23.88 1.03
N LYS A 456 5.32 -24.26 2.28
CA LYS A 456 6.71 -24.16 2.73
C LYS A 456 7.65 -24.97 1.83
N SER A 457 7.31 -26.24 1.56
CA SER A 457 8.13 -27.12 0.70
C SER A 457 8.27 -26.54 -0.71
N ARG A 458 7.19 -26.06 -1.30
CA ARG A 458 7.17 -25.39 -2.61
C ARG A 458 8.10 -24.15 -2.64
N ASN A 459 8.12 -23.36 -1.58
CA ASN A 459 9.00 -22.18 -1.51
C ASN A 459 10.47 -22.56 -1.30
N ILE A 460 10.77 -23.67 -0.62
CA ILE A 460 12.12 -24.22 -0.54
C ILE A 460 12.62 -24.65 -1.92
N GLU A 461 11.81 -25.38 -2.70
CA GLU A 461 12.14 -25.79 -4.07
C GLU A 461 12.42 -24.60 -5.00
N LYS A 462 11.69 -23.49 -4.79
CA LYS A 462 11.86 -22.24 -5.55
C LYS A 462 12.95 -21.30 -5.00
N SER A 463 13.60 -21.66 -3.90
CA SER A 463 14.57 -20.80 -3.18
C SER A 463 14.00 -19.42 -2.84
N ASN A 464 12.71 -19.34 -2.51
CA ASN A 464 12.04 -18.10 -2.11
C ASN A 464 12.17 -17.89 -0.60
N GLU A 465 13.17 -17.13 -0.16
CA GLU A 465 13.47 -16.90 1.26
C GLU A 465 12.27 -16.33 2.03
N ARG A 466 11.58 -15.34 1.47
CA ARG A 466 10.42 -14.73 2.10
C ARG A 466 9.30 -15.75 2.34
N GLY A 467 9.00 -16.57 1.34
CA GLY A 467 8.00 -17.62 1.46
C GLY A 467 8.40 -18.68 2.49
N ILE A 468 9.67 -19.09 2.51
CA ILE A 468 10.20 -20.03 3.50
C ILE A 468 9.97 -19.50 4.91
N VAL A 469 10.29 -18.23 5.18
CA VAL A 469 10.10 -17.60 6.49
C VAL A 469 8.62 -17.54 6.87
N ILE A 470 7.76 -17.00 5.99
CA ILE A 470 6.32 -16.87 6.24
C ILE A 470 5.69 -18.23 6.61
N TYR A 471 5.86 -19.24 5.75
CA TYR A 471 5.23 -20.53 5.98
C TYR A 471 5.88 -21.35 7.10
N ASN A 472 7.16 -21.12 7.42
CA ASN A 472 7.77 -21.72 8.59
C ASN A 472 7.20 -21.15 9.89
N LEU A 473 7.01 -19.84 9.96
CA LEU A 473 6.38 -19.18 11.11
C LEU A 473 4.93 -19.65 11.31
N LEU A 474 4.13 -19.64 10.22
CA LEU A 474 2.76 -20.16 10.27
C LEU A 474 2.71 -21.61 10.75
N ARG A 475 3.59 -22.49 10.24
CA ARG A 475 3.69 -23.88 10.68
C ARG A 475 3.96 -23.99 12.17
N LEU A 476 4.95 -23.26 12.67
CA LEU A 476 5.30 -23.29 14.11
C LEU A 476 4.14 -22.82 14.99
N LEU A 477 3.48 -21.72 14.59
CA LEU A 477 2.33 -21.17 15.30
C LEU A 477 1.16 -22.17 15.31
N PHE A 478 0.88 -22.80 14.18
CA PHE A 478 -0.24 -23.74 14.06
C PHE A 478 0.01 -25.04 14.82
N GLU A 479 1.22 -25.57 14.72
CA GLU A 479 1.62 -26.73 15.51
C GLU A 479 1.60 -26.44 17.04
N SER A 480 1.93 -25.22 17.45
CA SER A 480 1.91 -24.81 18.87
C SER A 480 0.50 -24.61 19.43
N ALA A 481 -0.47 -24.29 18.56
CA ALA A 481 -1.87 -24.14 18.95
C ALA A 481 -2.48 -25.47 19.41
N ASP A 482 -1.93 -26.59 18.96
CA ASP A 482 -2.24 -27.92 19.51
C ASP A 482 -1.40 -28.19 20.75
N SER A 483 -2.03 -28.14 21.93
CA SER A 483 -1.39 -28.31 23.22
C SER A 483 -0.69 -29.68 23.41
N SER A 484 -1.00 -30.67 22.55
CA SER A 484 -0.34 -31.99 22.56
C SER A 484 1.11 -31.91 22.07
N ASN A 485 1.46 -30.93 21.25
CA ASN A 485 2.78 -30.80 20.61
C ASN A 485 3.88 -30.22 21.50
N ARG A 486 3.56 -29.62 22.65
CA ARG A 486 4.50 -29.03 23.62
C ARG A 486 5.59 -28.14 22.96
N ILE A 487 5.24 -27.33 21.97
CA ILE A 487 6.18 -26.44 21.28
C ILE A 487 6.43 -25.20 22.13
N ASP A 488 7.70 -24.95 22.47
CA ASP A 488 8.10 -23.69 23.08
C ASP A 488 8.34 -22.63 21.98
N LEU A 489 7.31 -21.83 21.71
CA LEU A 489 7.37 -20.76 20.71
C LEU A 489 8.46 -19.72 21.03
N VAL A 490 8.66 -19.41 22.30
CA VAL A 490 9.64 -18.40 22.73
C VAL A 490 11.06 -18.82 22.32
N SER A 491 11.44 -20.05 22.63
CA SER A 491 12.75 -20.59 22.26
C SER A 491 12.90 -20.76 20.75
N GLN A 492 11.86 -21.24 20.05
CA GLN A 492 11.94 -21.53 18.62
C GLN A 492 11.90 -20.26 17.74
N LEU A 493 11.14 -19.25 18.15
CA LEU A 493 11.03 -18.00 17.42
C LEU A 493 12.02 -16.94 17.93
N GLY A 494 12.64 -17.18 19.08
CA GLY A 494 13.57 -16.27 19.73
C GLY A 494 12.94 -14.92 20.12
N ILE A 495 11.62 -14.85 20.32
CA ILE A 495 10.89 -13.64 20.71
C ILE A 495 10.76 -13.57 22.25
N PRO A 496 10.45 -12.37 22.82
CA PRO A 496 10.09 -12.28 24.25
C PRO A 496 8.93 -13.20 24.61
N SER A 497 8.87 -13.61 25.89
CA SER A 497 7.78 -14.48 26.35
C SER A 497 6.43 -13.88 26.06
N VAL A 498 5.53 -14.67 25.48
CA VAL A 498 4.11 -14.33 25.28
C VAL A 498 3.21 -14.93 26.35
N TYR A 499 3.78 -15.76 27.22
CA TYR A 499 3.07 -16.48 28.30
C TYR A 499 3.18 -15.77 29.64
N HIS A 500 4.26 -15.03 29.85
CA HIS A 500 4.60 -14.38 31.12
C HIS A 500 4.94 -12.92 30.92
N GLN A 501 4.44 -12.07 31.82
CA GLN A 501 4.86 -10.70 31.98
C GLN A 501 5.55 -10.56 33.32
N ASP A 502 6.86 -10.30 33.30
CA ASP A 502 7.66 -10.07 34.49
C ASP A 502 7.25 -8.76 35.17
N PHE A 503 6.99 -8.80 36.47
CA PHE A 503 6.60 -7.65 37.28
C PHE A 503 7.68 -6.54 37.27
N HIS A 504 8.95 -6.93 37.39
CA HIS A 504 10.05 -5.96 37.43
C HIS A 504 10.19 -5.19 36.13
N SER A 505 9.85 -5.80 35.00
CA SER A 505 9.86 -5.11 33.70
C SER A 505 8.80 -4.01 33.57
N LEU A 506 7.76 -4.05 34.44
CA LEU A 506 6.70 -3.05 34.50
C LEU A 506 7.01 -1.90 35.47
N THR A 507 8.09 -2.00 36.24
CA THR A 507 8.44 -0.99 37.24
C THR A 507 9.42 0.04 36.72
N ASP A 508 9.27 1.28 37.15
CA ASP A 508 10.28 2.32 36.96
C ASP A 508 11.48 2.18 37.93
N SER A 509 12.45 3.08 37.84
CA SER A 509 13.63 3.08 38.73
C SER A 509 13.32 3.26 40.23
N ALA A 510 12.13 3.73 40.55
CA ALA A 510 11.62 3.85 41.91
C ALA A 510 10.76 2.65 42.35
N GLY A 511 10.69 1.60 41.53
CA GLY A 511 9.91 0.38 41.79
C GLY A 511 8.39 0.60 41.65
N ARG A 512 7.95 1.64 40.94
CA ARG A 512 6.53 1.97 40.75
C ARG A 512 6.04 1.46 39.41
N VAL A 513 4.84 0.85 39.39
CA VAL A 513 4.11 0.55 38.17
C VAL A 513 3.25 1.75 37.78
N ILE A 514 3.45 2.29 36.58
CA ILE A 514 2.72 3.43 36.07
C ILE A 514 1.70 2.95 35.03
N GLN A 515 0.43 3.28 35.23
CA GLN A 515 -0.65 2.97 34.30
C GLN A 515 -1.31 4.25 33.79
N GLN A 516 -1.69 4.26 32.52
CA GLN A 516 -2.50 5.33 31.92
C GLN A 516 -3.78 4.73 31.33
N VAL A 517 -4.93 5.33 31.65
CA VAL A 517 -6.25 4.91 31.18
C VAL A 517 -6.89 6.06 30.41
N PHE A 518 -7.30 5.80 29.19
CA PHE A 518 -7.95 6.77 28.31
C PHE A 518 -9.48 6.58 28.36
N PHE A 519 -10.19 7.64 28.68
CA PHE A 519 -11.64 7.75 28.61
C PHE A 519 -12.04 8.88 27.67
N TYR A 520 -13.24 8.80 27.12
CA TYR A 520 -13.76 9.73 26.11
C TYR A 520 -15.17 10.18 26.49
N GLY A 521 -15.46 11.46 26.29
CA GLY A 521 -16.79 12.04 26.48
C GLY A 521 -17.65 11.77 25.25
N ASP A 522 -18.74 11.05 25.44
CA ASP A 522 -19.66 10.67 24.37
C ASP A 522 -21.08 11.18 24.64
N GLU A 523 -21.83 11.52 23.57
CA GLU A 523 -23.22 11.97 23.66
C GLU A 523 -24.15 10.91 24.25
N ASP A 524 -23.84 9.62 24.06
CA ASP A 524 -24.58 8.49 24.63
C ASP A 524 -24.22 8.18 26.09
N GLN A 525 -23.29 8.95 26.67
CA GLN A 525 -22.77 8.83 28.04
C GLN A 525 -22.02 7.52 28.34
N ASP A 526 -21.68 6.71 27.31
CA ASP A 526 -20.99 5.44 27.55
C ASP A 526 -19.61 5.64 28.16
N GLY A 527 -18.90 6.68 27.76
CA GLY A 527 -17.62 7.06 28.35
C GLY A 527 -17.70 7.43 29.82
N GLN A 528 -18.72 8.20 30.23
CA GLN A 528 -18.98 8.54 31.62
C GLN A 528 -19.34 7.31 32.46
N ILE A 529 -20.20 6.45 31.91
CA ILE A 529 -20.58 5.19 32.55
C ILE A 529 -19.36 4.28 32.71
N SER A 530 -18.54 4.18 31.70
CA SER A 530 -17.28 3.39 31.72
C SER A 530 -16.31 3.92 32.76
N PHE A 531 -16.16 5.25 32.86
CA PHE A 531 -15.32 5.88 33.87
C PHE A 531 -15.84 5.62 35.30
N GLU A 532 -17.13 5.77 35.55
CA GLU A 532 -17.74 5.51 36.85
C GLU A 532 -17.59 4.05 37.28
N ASN A 533 -17.81 3.10 36.36
CA ASN A 533 -17.58 1.68 36.64
C ASN A 533 -16.11 1.39 36.97
N PHE A 534 -15.17 1.99 36.24
CA PHE A 534 -13.75 1.90 36.53
C PHE A 534 -13.42 2.45 37.92
N MET A 535 -13.93 3.65 38.26
CA MET A 535 -13.70 4.27 39.57
C MET A 535 -14.28 3.46 40.72
N ASN A 536 -15.38 2.74 40.51
CA ASN A 536 -15.99 1.90 41.53
C ASN A 536 -15.10 0.73 41.97
N MET A 537 -14.11 0.30 41.17
CA MET A 537 -13.13 -0.70 41.60
C MET A 537 -12.23 -0.20 42.73
N PHE A 538 -12.09 1.09 42.89
CA PHE A 538 -11.16 1.71 43.84
C PHE A 538 -11.84 2.45 44.98
N ARG A 539 -13.07 2.92 44.80
CA ARG A 539 -13.83 3.66 45.82
C ARG A 539 -14.12 2.76 47.03
N GLY A 540 -13.80 3.24 48.22
CA GLY A 540 -13.99 2.49 49.46
C GLY A 540 -13.02 1.34 49.69
N ASN A 541 -12.11 1.10 48.80
CA ASN A 541 -11.09 0.05 48.91
C ASN A 541 -9.86 0.58 49.66
N PRO A 542 -9.52 0.04 50.85
CA PRO A 542 -8.44 0.59 51.67
C PRO A 542 -7.04 0.43 51.08
N ASN A 543 -6.91 -0.34 50.00
CA ASN A 543 -5.64 -0.50 49.30
C ASN A 543 -5.33 0.64 48.35
N TRP A 544 -6.29 1.57 48.14
CA TRP A 544 -6.17 2.63 47.15
C TRP A 544 -6.54 4.02 47.73
N LYS A 545 -5.76 5.00 47.33
CA LYS A 545 -6.04 6.42 47.57
C LYS A 545 -6.36 7.10 46.26
N ILE A 546 -7.47 7.81 46.16
CA ILE A 546 -7.91 8.55 44.99
C ILE A 546 -7.68 10.04 45.23
N THR A 547 -7.02 10.73 44.31
CA THR A 547 -6.94 12.20 44.22
C THR A 547 -7.36 12.61 42.81
N SER A 548 -7.95 13.79 42.68
CA SER A 548 -8.46 14.24 41.38
C SER A 548 -8.31 15.77 41.22
N ASN A 549 -8.19 16.19 39.98
CA ASN A 549 -8.30 17.57 39.54
C ASN A 549 -9.38 17.69 38.44
N GLU A 550 -9.41 18.81 37.73
CA GLU A 550 -10.38 19.07 36.66
C GLU A 550 -10.19 18.14 35.46
N ASP A 551 -8.96 17.69 35.16
CA ASP A 551 -8.59 16.98 33.97
C ASP A 551 -8.51 15.47 34.16
N PHE A 552 -7.96 15.02 35.28
CA PHE A 552 -7.69 13.59 35.50
C PHE A 552 -7.76 13.18 36.98
N VAL A 553 -7.80 11.88 37.19
CA VAL A 553 -7.75 11.22 38.50
C VAL A 553 -6.43 10.49 38.62
N THR A 554 -5.84 10.56 39.79
CA THR A 554 -4.68 9.75 40.19
C THR A 554 -5.12 8.76 41.26
N ILE A 555 -4.91 7.49 41.04
CA ILE A 555 -5.21 6.37 41.96
C ILE A 555 -3.88 5.75 42.36
N THR A 556 -3.56 5.82 43.66
CA THR A 556 -2.26 5.35 44.17
C THR A 556 -2.48 4.26 45.19
N SER A 557 -1.67 3.20 45.13
CA SER A 557 -1.71 2.13 46.12
C SER A 557 -1.27 2.65 47.50
N THR A 558 -1.98 2.24 48.52
CA THR A 558 -1.68 2.52 49.96
C THR A 558 -1.06 1.31 50.65
N ARG A 559 -1.19 0.12 50.04
CA ARG A 559 -0.67 -1.17 50.53
C ARG A 559 -0.12 -1.96 49.34
N GLY A 560 0.74 -2.92 49.63
CA GLY A 560 1.39 -3.71 48.57
C GLY A 560 2.50 -2.97 47.86
N LYS A 561 2.74 -3.31 46.59
CA LYS A 561 3.74 -2.63 45.76
C LYS A 561 3.23 -1.26 45.28
N PRO A 562 4.14 -0.32 45.02
CA PRO A 562 3.75 1.01 44.53
C PRO A 562 3.14 0.93 43.13
N VAL A 563 1.86 1.30 43.00
CA VAL A 563 1.14 1.36 41.74
C VAL A 563 0.49 2.74 41.64
N MET A 564 0.66 3.41 40.50
CA MET A 564 0.04 4.69 40.18
C MET A 564 -0.76 4.56 38.90
N ILE A 565 -2.04 4.86 38.94
CA ILE A 565 -2.95 4.83 37.80
C ILE A 565 -3.43 6.25 37.53
N PHE A 566 -3.25 6.71 36.31
CA PHE A 566 -3.68 8.01 35.81
C PHE A 566 -4.80 7.80 34.80
N ALA A 567 -5.95 8.41 35.03
CA ALA A 567 -7.11 8.31 34.16
C ALA A 567 -7.65 9.71 33.86
N ASN A 568 -7.71 10.11 32.60
CA ASN A 568 -8.36 11.35 32.24
C ASN A 568 -9.87 11.27 32.49
N ARG A 569 -10.50 12.43 32.75
CA ARG A 569 -11.95 12.50 32.85
C ARG A 569 -12.59 12.49 31.46
N PRO A 570 -13.68 11.75 31.25
CA PRO A 570 -14.48 11.86 30.02
C PRO A 570 -15.27 13.17 30.07
N LEU A 571 -14.85 14.13 29.27
CA LEU A 571 -15.42 15.48 29.26
C LEU A 571 -16.09 15.71 27.91
N LEU A 572 -17.42 15.86 27.92
CA LEU A 572 -18.18 16.19 26.70
C LEU A 572 -18.34 17.72 26.60
N GLY A 573 -18.11 18.24 25.40
CA GLY A 573 -18.33 19.68 25.14
C GLY A 573 -17.69 20.13 23.83
N PRO A 574 -17.92 21.40 23.46
CA PRO A 574 -17.26 21.97 22.28
C PRO A 574 -15.74 22.01 22.49
N ASP A 575 -14.98 21.95 21.38
CA ASP A 575 -13.52 22.02 21.35
C ASP A 575 -12.78 20.84 22.02
N ASP A 576 -13.35 19.64 22.03
CA ASP A 576 -12.76 18.40 22.53
C ASP A 576 -12.08 18.54 23.92
N PRO A 577 -12.85 18.79 24.99
CA PRO A 577 -12.27 19.03 26.31
C PRO A 577 -11.59 17.80 26.89
N ASP A 578 -11.98 16.59 26.55
CA ASP A 578 -11.32 15.35 26.95
C ASP A 578 -9.96 15.18 26.25
N ALA A 579 -9.82 15.53 24.97
CA ALA A 579 -8.53 15.57 24.29
C ALA A 579 -7.56 16.55 24.95
N LYS A 580 -8.06 17.72 25.38
CA LYS A 580 -7.28 18.70 26.16
C LYS A 580 -6.88 18.14 27.54
N ALA A 581 -7.78 17.43 28.21
CA ALA A 581 -7.48 16.77 29.48
C ALA A 581 -6.43 15.66 29.33
N GLN A 582 -6.52 14.88 28.27
CA GLN A 582 -5.51 13.87 27.90
C GLN A 582 -4.15 14.50 27.61
N ALA A 583 -4.09 15.60 26.86
CA ALA A 583 -2.87 16.33 26.58
C ALA A 583 -2.20 16.87 27.86
N ARG A 584 -2.98 17.48 28.78
CA ARG A 584 -2.47 17.95 30.06
C ARG A 584 -1.99 16.80 30.96
N LEU A 585 -2.65 15.65 30.91
CA LEU A 585 -2.17 14.45 31.58
C LEU A 585 -0.83 13.98 31.00
N ALA A 586 -0.70 13.94 29.67
CA ALA A 586 0.55 13.57 29.01
C ALA A 586 1.70 14.52 29.39
N GLU A 587 1.46 15.84 29.42
CA GLU A 587 2.42 16.85 29.89
C GLU A 587 2.80 16.62 31.35
N TYR A 588 1.83 16.34 32.23
CA TYR A 588 2.08 16.02 33.63
C TYR A 588 2.97 14.79 33.78
N LEU A 589 2.68 13.71 33.06
CA LEU A 589 3.49 12.49 33.08
C LEU A 589 4.92 12.75 32.60
N ALA A 590 5.07 13.48 31.49
CA ALA A 590 6.37 13.84 30.94
C ALA A 590 7.20 14.72 31.92
N LYS A 591 6.58 15.76 32.49
CA LYS A 591 7.24 16.66 33.45
C LYS A 591 7.73 15.94 34.72
N ASN A 592 7.00 14.91 35.16
CA ASN A 592 7.35 14.13 36.34
C ASN A 592 8.19 12.86 36.01
N ASN A 593 8.60 12.70 34.76
CA ASN A 593 9.32 11.53 34.24
C ASN A 593 8.60 10.19 34.56
N LEU A 594 7.29 10.19 34.45
CA LEU A 594 6.43 9.02 34.66
C LEU A 594 6.14 8.39 33.28
N LYS A 595 6.68 7.20 33.06
CA LYS A 595 6.50 6.46 31.80
C LYS A 595 5.52 5.32 32.01
N PRO A 596 4.30 5.38 31.44
CA PRO A 596 3.35 4.28 31.55
C PRO A 596 3.90 3.00 30.93
N THR A 597 3.84 1.92 31.70
CA THR A 597 4.16 0.56 31.25
C THR A 597 2.90 -0.28 31.00
N ILE A 598 1.75 0.22 31.48
CA ILE A 598 0.43 -0.36 31.18
C ILE A 598 -0.45 0.78 30.65
N MET A 599 -0.99 0.60 29.42
CA MET A 599 -1.85 1.59 28.79
C MET A 599 -3.18 0.95 28.39
N ILE A 600 -4.29 1.62 28.70
CA ILE A 600 -5.63 1.05 28.66
C ILE A 600 -6.57 1.99 27.92
N HIS A 601 -7.19 1.54 26.85
CA HIS A 601 -8.26 2.22 26.16
C HIS A 601 -9.62 1.81 26.72
N ARG A 602 -10.46 2.79 27.06
CA ARG A 602 -11.82 2.61 27.58
C ARG A 602 -12.79 3.59 26.90
N GLY A 603 -13.27 3.22 25.72
CA GLY A 603 -14.19 4.04 24.93
C GLY A 603 -14.66 3.25 23.70
N HIS A 604 -15.44 3.91 22.85
CA HIS A 604 -15.85 3.35 21.58
C HIS A 604 -14.66 3.12 20.64
N SER A 605 -14.80 2.19 19.70
CA SER A 605 -13.74 1.86 18.74
C SER A 605 -13.31 3.05 17.86
N TYR A 606 -14.20 3.99 17.58
CA TYR A 606 -13.86 5.19 16.81
C TYR A 606 -12.93 6.16 17.53
N HIS A 607 -12.74 5.99 18.85
CA HIS A 607 -11.73 6.73 19.64
C HIS A 607 -10.36 6.03 19.66
N LEU A 608 -10.25 4.78 19.20
CA LEU A 608 -8.97 4.04 19.19
C LEU A 608 -7.83 4.79 18.49
N PRO A 609 -8.02 5.44 17.33
CA PRO A 609 -6.94 6.20 16.69
C PRO A 609 -6.34 7.28 17.60
N TYR A 610 -7.15 7.92 18.44
CA TYR A 610 -6.66 8.94 19.38
C TYR A 610 -5.83 8.33 20.52
N THR A 611 -6.22 7.13 21.02
CA THR A 611 -5.40 6.40 21.99
C THR A 611 -4.09 5.92 21.35
N LEU A 612 -4.14 5.35 20.15
CA LEU A 612 -2.96 4.83 19.45
C LEU A 612 -1.92 5.93 19.23
N ASN A 613 -2.34 7.13 18.84
CA ASN A 613 -1.46 8.29 18.68
C ASN A 613 -0.77 8.75 19.99
N GLN A 614 -1.28 8.32 21.15
CA GLN A 614 -0.74 8.64 22.46
C GLN A 614 -0.01 7.45 23.13
N LEU A 615 0.07 6.30 22.47
CA LEU A 615 0.82 5.15 22.99
C LEU A 615 2.31 5.49 23.13
N MET A 616 2.88 5.00 24.21
CA MET A 616 4.30 5.20 24.49
C MET A 616 5.08 3.88 24.28
N PRO A 617 6.30 3.94 23.70
CA PRO A 617 7.16 2.75 23.53
C PRO A 617 7.48 2.01 24.83
N SER A 618 7.28 2.66 25.98
CA SER A 618 7.45 2.06 27.31
C SER A 618 6.35 1.07 27.67
N ALA A 619 5.21 1.09 26.98
CA ALA A 619 4.10 0.20 27.28
C ALA A 619 4.47 -1.27 27.01
N LYS A 620 4.30 -2.09 28.05
CA LYS A 620 4.50 -3.55 28.03
C LYS A 620 3.19 -4.32 28.07
N ILE A 621 2.13 -3.71 28.57
CA ILE A 621 0.76 -4.22 28.49
C ILE A 621 -0.12 -3.15 27.86
N VAL A 622 -0.84 -3.52 26.81
CA VAL A 622 -1.84 -2.65 26.16
C VAL A 622 -3.19 -3.36 26.18
N VAL A 623 -4.19 -2.71 26.78
CA VAL A 623 -5.56 -3.23 26.83
C VAL A 623 -6.46 -2.35 25.96
N LEU A 624 -6.98 -2.92 24.87
CA LEU A 624 -7.91 -2.25 23.98
C LEU A 624 -9.35 -2.67 24.32
N GLY A 625 -9.94 -2.02 25.32
CA GLY A 625 -11.23 -2.38 25.92
C GLY A 625 -12.46 -1.95 25.12
N SER A 626 -12.32 -1.65 23.81
CA SER A 626 -13.40 -1.28 22.89
C SER A 626 -13.91 -2.46 22.08
N CYS A 627 -15.02 -2.21 21.36
CA CYS A 627 -15.50 -3.15 20.33
C CYS A 627 -14.44 -3.26 19.19
N GLY A 628 -14.12 -4.51 18.78
CA GLY A 628 -13.19 -4.74 17.66
C GLY A 628 -11.77 -4.20 17.86
N GLY A 629 -11.34 -3.97 19.10
CA GLY A 629 -9.98 -3.51 19.40
C GLY A 629 -8.88 -4.40 18.82
N TYR A 630 -9.20 -5.66 18.55
CA TYR A 630 -8.31 -6.65 17.93
C TYR A 630 -7.79 -6.23 16.55
N ASN A 631 -8.52 -5.44 15.80
CA ASN A 631 -8.12 -5.00 14.45
C ASN A 631 -6.93 -4.02 14.43
N ASN A 632 -6.45 -3.57 15.61
CA ASN A 632 -5.38 -2.56 15.75
C ASN A 632 -4.04 -3.14 16.25
N LEU A 633 -3.84 -4.45 16.14
CA LEU A 633 -2.63 -5.14 16.67
C LEU A 633 -1.35 -4.61 16.04
N ASN A 634 -1.34 -4.43 14.72
CA ASN A 634 -0.18 -3.96 13.99
C ASN A 634 0.21 -2.54 14.40
N ASP A 635 -0.76 -1.66 14.59
CA ASP A 635 -0.52 -0.27 15.00
C ASP A 635 0.09 -0.20 16.40
N VAL A 636 -0.42 -1.03 17.33
CA VAL A 636 0.18 -1.15 18.67
C VAL A 636 1.62 -1.65 18.58
N LEU A 637 1.90 -2.72 17.79
CA LEU A 637 3.24 -3.32 17.70
C LEU A 637 4.25 -2.48 16.91
N ASN A 638 3.79 -1.52 16.09
CA ASN A 638 4.67 -0.54 15.46
C ASN A 638 5.22 0.47 16.47
N ILE A 639 4.46 0.75 17.55
CA ILE A 639 4.84 1.70 18.61
C ILE A 639 5.44 0.95 19.80
N CYS A 640 4.78 -0.09 20.26
CA CYS A 640 5.11 -0.87 21.46
C CYS A 640 5.52 -2.29 21.04
N LYS A 641 6.75 -2.45 20.49
CA LYS A 641 7.23 -3.66 19.80
C LYS A 641 7.00 -4.97 20.58
N ASP A 642 7.18 -4.94 21.91
CA ASP A 642 7.08 -6.13 22.78
C ASP A 642 5.78 -6.20 23.60
N ALA A 643 4.83 -5.29 23.37
CA ALA A 643 3.65 -5.23 24.21
C ALA A 643 2.83 -6.52 24.17
N HIS A 644 2.34 -6.90 25.35
CA HIS A 644 1.29 -7.90 25.53
C HIS A 644 -0.06 -7.22 25.31
N ILE A 645 -0.77 -7.61 24.24
CA ILE A 645 -2.01 -6.95 23.85
C ILE A 645 -3.20 -7.82 24.28
N ILE A 646 -4.15 -7.18 24.95
CA ILE A 646 -5.47 -7.74 25.30
C ILE A 646 -6.52 -6.93 24.56
N SER A 647 -7.34 -7.57 23.76
CA SER A 647 -8.36 -6.88 22.95
C SER A 647 -9.55 -7.78 22.64
N SER A 648 -10.70 -7.19 22.34
CA SER A 648 -11.89 -7.92 21.91
C SER A 648 -11.99 -7.98 20.40
N LYS A 649 -12.41 -9.14 19.85
CA LYS A 649 -12.80 -9.31 18.44
C LYS A 649 -14.19 -8.76 18.14
N GLN A 650 -15.08 -8.75 19.13
CA GLN A 650 -16.45 -8.26 18.97
C GLN A 650 -16.74 -7.09 19.93
N ILE A 651 -17.77 -7.23 20.76
CA ILE A 651 -18.24 -6.15 21.61
C ILE A 651 -17.38 -6.06 22.88
N GLY A 652 -16.74 -4.92 23.06
CA GLY A 652 -16.11 -4.53 24.33
C GLY A 652 -17.18 -4.27 25.39
N THR A 653 -17.09 -4.91 26.55
CA THR A 653 -18.08 -4.75 27.60
C THR A 653 -17.44 -4.60 28.97
N LYS A 654 -18.03 -3.73 29.81
CA LYS A 654 -17.64 -3.55 31.20
C LYS A 654 -17.63 -4.87 31.98
N ALA A 655 -18.59 -5.75 31.70
CA ALA A 655 -18.71 -7.04 32.37
C ALA A 655 -17.46 -7.94 32.21
N VAL A 656 -16.62 -7.67 31.21
CA VAL A 656 -15.37 -8.39 30.96
C VAL A 656 -14.15 -7.49 31.22
N ASN A 657 -14.21 -6.23 30.84
CA ASN A 657 -13.09 -5.30 31.02
C ASN A 657 -12.71 -5.11 32.48
N GLU A 658 -13.69 -4.82 33.38
CA GLU A 658 -13.41 -4.62 34.80
C GLU A 658 -12.77 -5.87 35.47
N PRO A 659 -13.28 -7.09 35.32
CA PRO A 659 -12.60 -8.29 35.82
C PRO A 659 -11.15 -8.43 35.34
N ILE A 660 -10.86 -8.21 34.06
CA ILE A 660 -9.50 -8.26 33.51
C ILE A 660 -8.60 -7.20 34.17
N LEU A 661 -9.05 -5.94 34.23
CA LEU A 661 -8.28 -4.85 34.84
C LEU A 661 -8.06 -5.08 36.33
N ASN A 662 -9.07 -5.57 37.05
CA ASN A 662 -8.94 -5.90 38.46
C ASN A 662 -7.93 -7.03 38.71
N ALA A 663 -7.93 -8.08 37.87
CA ALA A 663 -6.95 -9.15 37.94
C ALA A 663 -5.52 -8.64 37.69
N ILE A 664 -5.30 -7.79 36.71
CA ILE A 664 -4.00 -7.15 36.45
C ILE A 664 -3.57 -6.33 37.68
N ASN A 665 -4.44 -5.46 38.19
CA ASN A 665 -4.14 -4.60 39.34
C ASN A 665 -3.79 -5.41 40.59
N ASN A 666 -4.46 -6.55 40.84
CA ASN A 666 -4.15 -7.42 41.96
C ASN A 666 -2.75 -8.05 41.84
N HIS A 667 -2.32 -8.42 40.63
CA HIS A 667 -0.96 -8.91 40.41
C HIS A 667 0.06 -7.80 40.68
N MET A 668 -0.21 -6.58 40.18
CA MET A 668 0.68 -5.43 40.40
C MET A 668 0.80 -5.08 41.89
N LEU A 669 -0.30 -5.03 42.63
CA LEU A 669 -0.26 -4.81 44.09
C LEU A 669 0.52 -5.89 44.85
N ALA A 670 0.38 -7.11 44.41
CA ALA A 670 1.08 -8.25 45.03
C ALA A 670 2.56 -8.34 44.65
N GLY A 671 3.00 -7.58 43.62
CA GLY A 671 4.35 -7.67 43.04
C GLY A 671 4.62 -9.04 42.38
N LYS A 672 3.61 -9.62 41.76
CA LYS A 672 3.68 -10.92 41.11
C LYS A 672 3.70 -10.79 39.61
N ASP A 673 4.48 -11.66 38.98
CA ASP A 673 4.44 -11.85 37.54
C ASP A 673 3.05 -12.28 37.08
N ILE A 674 2.68 -11.91 35.85
CA ILE A 674 1.44 -12.37 35.24
C ILE A 674 1.75 -13.60 34.38
N ASN A 675 1.17 -14.73 34.73
CA ASN A 675 1.05 -15.89 33.84
C ASN A 675 -0.30 -15.78 33.11
N TRP A 676 -0.28 -15.47 31.83
CA TRP A 676 -1.50 -15.22 31.06
C TRP A 676 -2.40 -16.44 30.93
N ILE A 677 -1.85 -17.66 30.89
CA ILE A 677 -2.64 -18.89 30.81
C ILE A 677 -3.45 -19.07 32.10
N ASN A 678 -2.78 -18.93 33.23
CA ASN A 678 -3.43 -19.10 34.56
C ASN A 678 -4.46 -17.97 34.78
N LEU A 679 -4.07 -16.74 34.54
CA LEU A 679 -4.96 -15.57 34.69
C LEU A 679 -6.23 -15.72 33.86
N TRP A 680 -6.09 -16.16 32.58
CA TRP A 680 -7.23 -16.35 31.68
C TRP A 680 -8.13 -17.51 32.12
N SER A 681 -7.53 -18.61 32.62
CA SER A 681 -8.26 -19.73 33.22
C SER A 681 -9.05 -19.30 34.47
N ASP A 682 -8.43 -18.52 35.34
CA ASP A 682 -9.08 -18.02 36.56
C ASP A 682 -10.23 -17.08 36.24
N LEU A 683 -10.05 -16.18 35.27
CA LEU A 683 -11.11 -15.29 34.78
C LEU A 683 -12.27 -16.09 34.18
N ASN A 684 -11.99 -17.07 33.32
CA ASN A 684 -13.02 -17.92 32.73
C ASN A 684 -13.88 -18.63 33.79
N ASN A 685 -13.25 -19.10 34.87
CA ASN A 685 -13.95 -19.74 36.00
C ASN A 685 -14.81 -18.75 36.81
N GLN A 686 -14.51 -17.45 36.80
CA GLN A 686 -15.29 -16.42 37.48
C GLN A 686 -16.58 -16.07 36.72
N PHE A 687 -16.61 -16.21 35.38
CA PHE A 687 -17.79 -15.89 34.57
C PHE A 687 -18.86 -17.00 34.68
N ARG A 688 -19.75 -16.87 35.69
CA ARG A 688 -20.84 -17.81 35.91
C ARG A 688 -22.04 -17.62 34.99
N ASN A 689 -22.24 -16.38 34.50
CA ASN A 689 -23.32 -16.05 33.59
C ASN A 689 -22.90 -16.44 32.14
N ALA A 690 -23.77 -17.17 31.44
CA ALA A 690 -23.52 -17.65 30.09
C ALA A 690 -23.22 -16.50 29.11
N ALA A 691 -23.99 -15.40 29.18
CA ALA A 691 -23.78 -14.23 28.33
C ALA A 691 -22.43 -13.53 28.59
N ALA A 692 -21.99 -13.42 29.85
CA ALA A 692 -20.69 -12.86 30.18
C ALA A 692 -19.54 -13.77 29.72
N ARG A 693 -19.73 -15.10 29.81
CA ARG A 693 -18.75 -16.06 29.30
C ARG A 693 -18.62 -15.99 27.77
N GLU A 694 -19.74 -15.94 27.05
CA GLU A 694 -19.76 -15.76 25.60
C GLU A 694 -19.00 -14.46 25.19
N ARG A 695 -19.21 -13.36 25.92
CA ARG A 695 -18.46 -12.11 25.68
C ARG A 695 -16.97 -12.24 26.03
N PHE A 696 -16.61 -13.00 27.05
CA PHE A 696 -15.21 -13.24 27.40
C PHE A 696 -14.46 -14.07 26.35
N GLU A 697 -15.15 -14.98 25.66
CA GLU A 697 -14.57 -15.77 24.55
C GLU A 697 -14.15 -14.88 23.35
N ASP A 698 -14.70 -13.67 23.22
CA ASP A 698 -14.30 -12.72 22.20
C ASP A 698 -12.99 -11.97 22.56
N TYR A 699 -12.54 -12.04 23.82
CA TYR A 699 -11.29 -11.38 24.26
C TYR A 699 -10.10 -12.32 24.09
N ILE A 700 -9.09 -11.82 23.40
CA ILE A 700 -7.90 -12.59 23.05
C ILE A 700 -6.74 -12.22 23.98
N PRO A 701 -6.24 -13.20 24.76
CA PRO A 701 -5.06 -13.01 25.61
C PRO A 701 -3.76 -13.02 24.78
N PRO A 702 -2.66 -12.46 25.31
CA PRO A 702 -1.39 -12.36 24.60
C PRO A 702 -0.88 -13.69 24.01
N HIS A 703 -1.02 -14.81 24.74
CA HIS A 703 -0.53 -16.12 24.30
C HIS A 703 -1.38 -16.79 23.20
N LYS A 704 -2.62 -16.33 22.98
CA LYS A 704 -3.51 -16.79 21.88
C LYS A 704 -3.54 -15.82 20.69
N ASN A 705 -2.81 -14.72 20.76
CA ASN A 705 -2.78 -13.70 19.71
C ASN A 705 -1.74 -14.08 18.65
N LEU A 706 -2.10 -15.04 17.77
CA LEU A 706 -1.17 -15.60 16.80
C LEU A 706 -0.70 -14.56 15.78
N GLY A 707 -1.52 -13.59 15.41
CA GLY A 707 -1.13 -12.50 14.52
C GLY A 707 -0.05 -11.60 15.13
N ALA A 708 -0.21 -11.21 16.39
CA ALA A 708 0.82 -10.43 17.09
C ALA A 708 2.13 -11.21 17.25
N ILE A 709 2.03 -12.52 17.55
CA ILE A 709 3.20 -13.40 17.66
C ILE A 709 3.90 -13.52 16.30
N PHE A 710 3.14 -13.68 15.21
CA PHE A 710 3.67 -13.75 13.85
C PHE A 710 4.44 -12.48 13.47
N ILE A 711 3.86 -11.29 13.72
CA ILE A 711 4.51 -9.99 13.42
C ILE A 711 5.86 -9.89 14.15
N LYS A 712 5.89 -10.17 15.46
CA LYS A 712 7.13 -10.13 16.25
C LYS A 712 8.18 -11.10 15.71
N ALA A 713 7.79 -12.32 15.42
CA ALA A 713 8.70 -13.35 14.92
C ALA A 713 9.24 -13.05 13.52
N TYR A 714 8.40 -12.50 12.65
CA TYR A 714 8.81 -12.14 11.29
C TYR A 714 9.82 -10.97 11.28
N LYS A 715 9.53 -9.89 12.03
CA LYS A 715 10.45 -8.75 12.16
C LYS A 715 11.82 -9.22 12.63
N LYS A 716 11.87 -10.13 13.59
CA LYS A 716 13.12 -10.71 14.07
C LYS A 716 13.82 -11.59 13.03
N ALA A 717 13.09 -12.47 12.35
CA ALA A 717 13.66 -13.37 11.35
C ALA A 717 14.28 -12.64 10.15
N MET A 718 13.71 -11.50 9.78
CA MET A 718 14.17 -10.68 8.65
C MET A 718 15.17 -9.60 9.06
N ASN A 719 15.64 -9.58 10.33
CA ASN A 719 16.51 -8.54 10.88
C ASN A 719 15.95 -7.11 10.71
N GLU A 720 14.64 -6.96 10.67
CA GLU A 720 13.96 -5.67 10.57
C GLU A 720 13.86 -4.95 11.94
N GLU A 721 14.62 -5.40 12.93
CA GLU A 721 14.77 -4.74 14.23
C GLU A 721 15.81 -3.61 14.12
N GLY A 722 15.38 -2.48 13.55
CA GLY A 722 16.14 -1.24 13.50
C GLY A 722 15.74 -0.25 14.60
#